data_55fc012bf441a757c5403aa849fc7bd5
#
_entry.id   55fc012bf441a757c5403aa849fc7bd5
#
_cell.length_a   1.000
_cell.length_b   1.000
_cell.length_c   1.000
_cell.angle_alpha   90.00
_cell.angle_beta   90.00
_cell.angle_gamma   90.00
#
_symmetry.space_group_name_H-M   'P 1'
#
loop_
_entity.id
_entity.type
_entity.pdbx_description
1 polymer ?
#
loop_
_entity_poly.entity_id
_entity_poly.type
_entity_poly.pdbx_seq_one_letter_code
_entity_poly.pdbx_strand_id
1 'polypeptide(L)'
;VGTALNLHSRIWFTLSHGILDEIYFPRVDQACTRDFGLIVTDGKSFFSEEKRHCTYENLPFEPGVPAYELTNTCMQGRYRIEKEVLTDPWRNVVLQKVRFVPLQGKLRDYRLYALLAPHLANFGYGNTGWAGDYKGKPMLFAHRNPLSLALACSAPLLKRSVGFVGASDGWQDLAQHFEMTWEHERAENGNIALTAEIDLAACNGEFILALGFGGIWAQAGQQAVSSLLTSYEATRKDYVLQWQNWQQTLKKLDEKPREKDLYRVSVSVLRTHESKDFLGGIIASLSVPWGFNKGDEDLGGYHLVWPRDLVENAGGLLAAGADDEALRVLHYLEATQEADGHWAQNMWLDGRPYWNGQQMDETAFPILLVDLMRRESPRCFGNSKRWWPMVRKAAAFIVANGPVTQQDRWEEDGGYSPFTLAAEISALLVAADLAQSMGEAGPAEFLRQIADTWNDNIERWTYAMKTDLARQFGVQGYYVRITPPDADGDGAASPLDGYVPIKNRAPGSSSAAAVEVVSPDALALVRFGLRAHDDPRMLNTIKVIDEVLRVKLPLGPAWYRYNGDGYGEHEDGSPFDGSGVGRPWPLLTGERAHYELAAGRHASAEALLSVMENSTGATRLIPEQVWDAKDIPERELFTGKASGSACPLVWAHSEYIKLRRSLVDGKIFDQPPQTVERYLQKKVPAQYFNWRFNNKARSMPCGKKLRLLLMEPALVHWSVDDWQTVQDSDSEESGWNLQHVDLPTEKLTSGQQIAFTFYWKNGDRWDGRDYRVAIE
;
A
#
# COMPACT_ATOMS: atom_id res chain seq x y z
N VAL A 1 -9.79 -8.56 9.49
CA VAL A 1 -10.02 -8.89 8.06
C VAL A 1 -9.96 -10.40 7.88
N GLY A 2 -10.81 -10.97 7.03
CA GLY A 2 -10.83 -12.42 6.83
C GLY A 2 -11.40 -12.86 5.49
N THR A 3 -10.96 -14.04 5.05
CA THR A 3 -11.47 -14.76 3.88
C THR A 3 -11.05 -16.24 3.98
N ALA A 4 -11.79 -17.14 3.34
CA ALA A 4 -11.30 -18.52 3.13
C ALA A 4 -10.13 -18.54 2.14
N LEU A 5 -9.21 -19.46 2.33
CA LEU A 5 -8.05 -19.61 1.44
C LEU A 5 -8.47 -20.15 0.05
N ASN A 6 -9.53 -20.94 0.01
CA ASN A 6 -10.04 -21.59 -1.19
C ASN A 6 -10.62 -20.58 -2.18
N LEU A 7 -10.33 -20.75 -3.47
CA LEU A 7 -10.84 -19.91 -4.56
C LEU A 7 -12.36 -20.08 -4.83
N HIS A 8 -13.00 -21.15 -4.33
CA HIS A 8 -14.44 -21.33 -4.46
C HIS A 8 -15.26 -20.32 -3.64
N SER A 9 -14.71 -19.86 -2.51
CA SER A 9 -15.32 -18.81 -1.71
C SER A 9 -14.74 -17.45 -2.13
N ARG A 10 -15.57 -16.63 -2.76
CA ARG A 10 -15.20 -15.28 -3.23
C ARG A 10 -15.73 -14.22 -2.28
N ILE A 11 -15.56 -14.46 -0.96
CA ILE A 11 -16.02 -13.59 0.10
C ILE A 11 -14.83 -13.12 0.92
N TRP A 12 -14.79 -11.83 1.23
CA TRP A 12 -13.93 -11.21 2.24
C TRP A 12 -14.77 -10.43 3.22
N PHE A 13 -14.29 -10.22 4.41
CA PHE A 13 -14.96 -9.41 5.41
C PHE A 13 -13.99 -8.61 6.26
N THR A 14 -14.49 -7.48 6.78
CA THR A 14 -13.84 -6.69 7.82
C THR A 14 -14.66 -6.71 9.10
N LEU A 15 -13.98 -6.47 10.23
CA LEU A 15 -14.57 -6.39 11.55
C LEU A 15 -14.23 -5.04 12.16
N SER A 16 -15.23 -4.41 12.78
CA SER A 16 -15.09 -3.18 13.54
C SER A 16 -16.07 -3.19 14.71
N HIS A 17 -15.67 -2.69 15.87
CA HIS A 17 -16.57 -2.56 17.04
C HIS A 17 -17.36 -3.84 17.39
N GLY A 18 -16.72 -5.00 17.20
CA GLY A 18 -17.32 -6.29 17.50
C GLY A 18 -18.40 -6.76 16.52
N ILE A 19 -18.58 -6.12 15.36
CA ILE A 19 -19.51 -6.53 14.30
C ILE A 19 -18.79 -6.76 12.98
N LEU A 20 -19.48 -7.40 12.01
CA LEU A 20 -19.10 -7.37 10.61
C LEU A 20 -19.39 -5.97 10.07
N ASP A 21 -18.36 -5.32 9.51
CA ASP A 21 -18.49 -3.99 8.90
C ASP A 21 -18.75 -4.15 7.40
N GLU A 22 -17.72 -4.29 6.59
CA GLU A 22 -17.89 -4.52 5.17
C GLU A 22 -17.70 -6.00 4.82
N ILE A 23 -18.52 -6.51 3.91
CA ILE A 23 -18.41 -7.83 3.30
C ILE A 23 -18.31 -7.64 1.80
N TYR A 24 -17.29 -8.23 1.18
CA TYR A 24 -16.96 -8.04 -0.22
C TYR A 24 -17.32 -9.28 -1.04
N PHE A 25 -17.90 -9.05 -2.22
CA PHE A 25 -18.26 -10.09 -3.20
C PHE A 25 -18.48 -9.48 -4.60
N PRO A 26 -18.12 -10.14 -5.71
CA PRO A 26 -17.26 -11.33 -5.81
C PRO A 26 -15.78 -10.99 -5.80
N ARG A 27 -15.43 -9.71 -5.70
CA ARG A 27 -14.07 -9.16 -5.75
C ARG A 27 -13.73 -8.50 -4.43
N VAL A 28 -12.46 -8.51 -4.05
CA VAL A 28 -11.96 -7.91 -2.82
C VAL A 28 -12.07 -6.37 -2.78
N ASP A 29 -12.30 -5.73 -3.93
CA ASP A 29 -12.53 -4.30 -4.10
C ASP A 29 -14.02 -3.91 -4.23
N GLN A 30 -14.95 -4.86 -4.02
CA GLN A 30 -16.40 -4.62 -4.14
C GLN A 30 -17.13 -4.92 -2.83
N ALA A 31 -17.28 -3.90 -1.98
CA ALA A 31 -18.10 -4.00 -0.78
C ALA A 31 -19.60 -4.20 -1.16
N CYS A 32 -20.26 -5.04 -0.37
CA CYS A 32 -21.67 -5.39 -0.54
C CYS A 32 -22.53 -5.10 0.70
N THR A 33 -21.89 -4.80 1.82
CA THR A 33 -22.56 -4.41 3.07
C THR A 33 -21.79 -3.27 3.73
N ARG A 34 -22.44 -2.53 4.64
CA ARG A 34 -21.78 -1.51 5.46
C ARG A 34 -21.70 -1.95 6.92
N ASP A 35 -22.81 -2.36 7.50
CA ASP A 35 -22.88 -2.86 8.88
C ASP A 35 -23.75 -4.11 8.92
N PHE A 36 -23.31 -5.12 9.66
CA PHE A 36 -24.07 -6.31 9.99
C PHE A 36 -23.90 -6.64 11.46
N GLY A 37 -24.79 -6.14 12.29
CA GLY A 37 -24.80 -6.27 13.73
C GLY A 37 -26.12 -6.74 14.31
N LEU A 38 -26.23 -6.71 15.62
CA LEU A 38 -27.40 -7.13 16.38
C LEU A 38 -27.93 -5.99 17.25
N ILE A 39 -29.26 -5.97 17.42
CA ILE A 39 -29.98 -5.08 18.35
C ILE A 39 -30.67 -5.93 19.40
N VAL A 40 -30.62 -5.49 20.66
CA VAL A 40 -31.24 -6.14 21.81
C VAL A 40 -32.23 -5.20 22.44
N THR A 41 -33.45 -5.68 22.71
CA THR A 41 -34.47 -4.94 23.47
C THR A 41 -35.09 -5.83 24.54
N ASP A 42 -35.93 -5.22 25.44
CA ASP A 42 -36.78 -5.95 26.37
C ASP A 42 -38.26 -5.88 26.01
N GLY A 43 -38.58 -5.28 24.86
CA GLY A 43 -39.94 -5.06 24.39
C GLY A 43 -40.71 -3.99 25.18
N LYS A 44 -40.04 -3.15 26.00
CA LYS A 44 -40.69 -2.16 26.88
C LYS A 44 -39.98 -0.83 26.95
N SER A 45 -38.71 -0.82 27.31
CA SER A 45 -37.97 0.41 27.63
C SER A 45 -36.46 0.33 27.40
N PHE A 46 -35.94 -0.85 27.12
CA PHE A 46 -34.53 -1.07 26.89
C PHE A 46 -34.24 -1.26 25.39
N PHE A 47 -33.28 -0.48 24.92
CA PHE A 47 -32.72 -0.60 23.57
C PHE A 47 -31.19 -0.59 23.64
N SER A 48 -30.57 -1.48 22.94
CA SER A 48 -29.11 -1.58 22.86
C SER A 48 -28.67 -2.07 21.50
N GLU A 49 -27.91 -1.26 20.81
CA GLU A 49 -27.23 -1.65 19.56
C GLU A 49 -25.84 -2.18 19.88
N GLU A 50 -25.48 -3.31 19.30
CA GLU A 50 -24.23 -3.99 19.55
C GLU A 50 -23.01 -3.10 19.31
N LYS A 51 -22.97 -2.38 18.18
CA LYS A 51 -21.88 -1.51 17.78
C LYS A 51 -21.65 -0.33 18.75
N ARG A 52 -22.71 0.29 19.27
CA ARG A 52 -22.64 1.55 20.01
C ARG A 52 -22.76 1.41 21.54
N HIS A 53 -23.39 0.33 22.00
CA HIS A 53 -23.75 0.20 23.42
C HIS A 53 -23.09 -1.00 24.09
N CYS A 54 -22.04 -1.60 23.46
CA CYS A 54 -21.25 -2.68 24.03
C CYS A 54 -19.77 -2.31 24.07
N THR A 55 -19.07 -2.86 25.05
CA THR A 55 -17.63 -3.07 24.96
C THR A 55 -17.37 -4.31 24.15
N TYR A 56 -16.27 -4.35 23.39
CA TYR A 56 -15.99 -5.46 22.49
C TYR A 56 -14.57 -6.01 22.66
N GLU A 57 -14.42 -7.31 22.39
CA GLU A 57 -13.15 -7.99 22.24
C GLU A 57 -13.18 -8.84 20.97
N ASN A 58 -12.16 -8.68 20.13
CA ASN A 58 -12.01 -9.42 18.87
C ASN A 58 -10.70 -10.21 18.92
N LEU A 59 -10.78 -11.54 18.90
CA LEU A 59 -9.63 -12.42 18.93
C LEU A 59 -9.62 -13.34 17.70
N PRO A 60 -8.47 -13.59 17.07
CA PRO A 60 -8.39 -14.62 16.04
C PRO A 60 -8.58 -16.01 16.65
N PHE A 61 -9.14 -16.95 15.90
CA PHE A 61 -9.24 -18.36 16.33
C PHE A 61 -7.88 -18.94 16.72
N GLU A 62 -6.90 -18.66 15.89
CA GLU A 62 -5.51 -19.07 16.08
C GLU A 62 -4.60 -18.06 15.34
N PRO A 63 -3.33 -17.90 15.76
CA PRO A 63 -2.40 -17.05 15.06
C PRO A 63 -2.28 -17.42 13.57
N GLY A 64 -2.57 -16.47 12.70
CA GLY A 64 -2.50 -16.64 11.25
C GLY A 64 -3.72 -17.30 10.60
N VAL A 65 -4.77 -17.59 11.33
CA VAL A 65 -6.08 -18.00 10.79
C VAL A 65 -7.01 -16.78 10.81
N PRO A 66 -7.38 -16.21 9.65
CA PRO A 66 -8.17 -14.97 9.60
C PRO A 66 -9.68 -15.23 9.76
N ALA A 67 -10.04 -15.80 10.89
CA ALA A 67 -11.38 -16.01 11.44
C ALA A 67 -11.37 -15.64 12.93
N TYR A 68 -12.48 -15.18 13.47
CA TYR A 68 -12.46 -14.46 14.74
C TYR A 68 -13.56 -14.88 15.71
N GLU A 69 -13.21 -14.86 16.99
CA GLU A 69 -14.12 -14.87 18.12
C GLU A 69 -14.37 -13.42 18.55
N LEU A 70 -15.63 -13.03 18.63
CA LEU A 70 -16.05 -11.68 19.02
C LEU A 70 -16.86 -11.81 20.31
N THR A 71 -16.57 -10.98 21.30
CA THR A 71 -17.33 -10.89 22.53
C THR A 71 -17.80 -9.46 22.75
N ASN A 72 -19.10 -9.22 22.68
CA ASN A 72 -19.72 -7.93 22.90
C ASN A 72 -20.49 -7.94 24.22
N THR A 73 -20.07 -7.12 25.19
CA THR A 73 -20.72 -7.00 26.50
C THR A 73 -21.43 -5.66 26.61
N CYS A 74 -22.73 -5.70 26.87
CA CYS A 74 -23.56 -4.52 27.10
C CYS A 74 -22.97 -3.64 28.18
N MET A 75 -22.76 -2.33 27.93
CA MET A 75 -22.21 -1.37 28.90
C MET A 75 -23.04 -1.25 30.18
N GLN A 76 -24.34 -1.61 30.13
CA GLN A 76 -25.22 -1.66 31.31
C GLN A 76 -25.14 -3.02 32.04
N GLY A 77 -24.28 -3.97 31.58
CA GLY A 77 -24.12 -5.29 32.20
C GLY A 77 -25.34 -6.21 32.10
N ARG A 78 -26.23 -6.00 31.13
CA ARG A 78 -27.50 -6.77 31.00
C ARG A 78 -27.34 -8.08 30.25
N TYR A 79 -26.47 -8.09 29.21
CA TYR A 79 -26.25 -9.25 28.35
C TYR A 79 -24.83 -9.28 27.77
N ARG A 80 -24.45 -10.40 27.21
CA ARG A 80 -23.26 -10.61 26.39
C ARG A 80 -23.63 -11.38 25.14
N ILE A 81 -23.01 -11.00 24.01
CA ILE A 81 -23.09 -11.72 22.74
C ILE A 81 -21.73 -12.27 22.41
N GLU A 82 -21.62 -13.58 22.24
CA GLU A 82 -20.44 -14.29 21.79
C GLU A 82 -20.65 -14.75 20.35
N LYS A 83 -19.70 -14.48 19.47
CA LYS A 83 -19.79 -14.83 18.04
C LYS A 83 -18.52 -15.49 17.56
N GLU A 84 -18.65 -16.47 16.67
CA GLU A 84 -17.59 -16.95 15.81
C GLU A 84 -17.87 -16.53 14.36
N VAL A 85 -16.91 -15.88 13.69
CA VAL A 85 -17.09 -15.34 12.34
C VAL A 85 -16.06 -15.94 11.40
N LEU A 86 -16.54 -16.53 10.29
CA LEU A 86 -15.72 -17.07 9.21
C LEU A 86 -16.48 -17.05 7.89
N THR A 87 -15.80 -17.29 6.77
CA THR A 87 -16.46 -17.57 5.48
C THR A 87 -16.48 -19.07 5.21
N ASP A 88 -17.57 -19.57 4.58
CA ASP A 88 -17.62 -20.97 4.14
C ASP A 88 -16.53 -21.18 3.06
N PRO A 89 -15.60 -22.16 3.21
CA PRO A 89 -14.52 -22.37 2.23
C PRO A 89 -14.97 -22.77 0.83
N TRP A 90 -16.19 -23.30 0.71
CA TRP A 90 -16.71 -23.89 -0.54
C TRP A 90 -17.85 -23.09 -1.16
N ARG A 91 -18.34 -22.07 -0.45
CA ARG A 91 -19.52 -21.30 -0.86
C ARG A 91 -19.30 -19.80 -0.63
N ASN A 92 -20.04 -19.00 -1.37
CA ASN A 92 -20.03 -17.55 -1.19
C ASN A 92 -20.93 -17.15 -0.02
N VAL A 93 -20.52 -17.50 1.21
CA VAL A 93 -21.30 -17.29 2.43
C VAL A 93 -20.40 -16.82 3.57
N VAL A 94 -20.83 -15.79 4.29
CA VAL A 94 -20.28 -15.48 5.64
C VAL A 94 -21.18 -16.15 6.67
N LEU A 95 -20.56 -16.80 7.64
CA LEU A 95 -21.21 -17.43 8.77
C LEU A 95 -20.89 -16.70 10.07
N GLN A 96 -21.92 -16.40 10.86
CA GLN A 96 -21.79 -15.97 12.25
C GLN A 96 -22.51 -17.00 13.12
N LYS A 97 -21.77 -17.78 13.91
CA LYS A 97 -22.33 -18.60 14.99
C LYS A 97 -22.43 -17.71 16.22
N VAL A 98 -23.64 -17.54 16.72
CA VAL A 98 -23.98 -16.56 17.76
C VAL A 98 -24.49 -17.28 19.00
N ARG A 99 -24.04 -16.83 20.16
CA ARG A 99 -24.57 -17.21 21.48
C ARG A 99 -24.93 -15.94 22.26
N PHE A 100 -26.22 -15.80 22.56
CA PHE A 100 -26.73 -14.75 23.40
C PHE A 100 -26.77 -15.21 24.87
N VAL A 101 -26.11 -14.47 25.74
CA VAL A 101 -25.98 -14.79 27.17
C VAL A 101 -26.62 -13.67 28.01
N PRO A 102 -27.78 -13.90 28.66
CA PRO A 102 -28.31 -12.95 29.62
C PRO A 102 -27.39 -12.91 30.86
N LEU A 103 -26.91 -11.74 31.24
CA LEU A 103 -26.18 -11.50 32.48
C LEU A 103 -27.12 -11.08 33.62
N GLN A 104 -28.26 -10.51 33.25
CA GLN A 104 -29.37 -10.18 34.13
C GLN A 104 -30.67 -10.73 33.56
N GLY A 105 -31.57 -11.19 34.43
CA GLY A 105 -32.84 -11.76 33.99
C GLY A 105 -32.71 -13.16 33.39
N LYS A 106 -33.59 -13.45 32.44
CA LYS A 106 -33.68 -14.72 31.72
C LYS A 106 -33.74 -14.45 30.22
N LEU A 107 -33.46 -15.45 29.41
CA LEU A 107 -33.47 -15.38 27.96
C LEU A 107 -34.78 -14.79 27.39
N ARG A 108 -35.93 -15.20 27.97
CA ARG A 108 -37.28 -14.73 27.58
C ARG A 108 -37.55 -13.26 27.88
N ASP A 109 -36.68 -12.59 28.63
CA ASP A 109 -36.82 -11.18 28.98
C ASP A 109 -36.20 -10.27 27.91
N TYR A 110 -35.62 -10.89 26.88
CA TYR A 110 -34.93 -10.19 25.77
C TYR A 110 -35.51 -10.57 24.43
N ARG A 111 -35.43 -9.63 23.49
CA ARG A 111 -35.66 -9.80 22.06
C ARG A 111 -34.39 -9.46 21.32
N LEU A 112 -34.07 -10.24 20.29
CA LEU A 112 -32.82 -10.08 19.51
C LEU A 112 -33.17 -9.89 18.03
N TYR A 113 -32.56 -8.89 17.42
CA TYR A 113 -32.80 -8.54 16.03
C TYR A 113 -31.47 -8.49 15.27
N ALA A 114 -31.43 -9.12 14.10
CA ALA A 114 -30.36 -8.91 13.11
C ALA A 114 -30.65 -7.64 12.31
N LEU A 115 -29.64 -6.79 12.15
CA LEU A 115 -29.69 -5.59 11.34
C LEU A 115 -28.55 -5.63 10.31
N LEU A 116 -28.90 -5.51 9.03
CA LEU A 116 -27.96 -5.54 7.90
C LEU A 116 -28.23 -4.38 6.95
N ALA A 117 -27.19 -3.60 6.64
CA ALA A 117 -27.24 -2.52 5.64
C ALA A 117 -26.58 -2.96 4.32
N PRO A 118 -27.34 -3.32 3.27
CA PRO A 118 -26.79 -3.64 1.96
C PRO A 118 -26.16 -2.41 1.28
N HIS A 119 -24.96 -2.61 0.71
CA HIS A 119 -24.21 -1.65 -0.11
C HIS A 119 -23.68 -2.34 -1.37
N LEU A 120 -24.55 -3.02 -2.11
CA LEU A 120 -24.15 -3.88 -3.23
C LEU A 120 -23.36 -3.12 -4.28
N ALA A 121 -22.21 -3.68 -4.66
CA ALA A 121 -21.26 -3.11 -5.62
C ALA A 121 -20.71 -1.73 -5.21
N ASN A 122 -20.39 -1.53 -3.95
CA ASN A 122 -19.88 -0.28 -3.34
C ASN A 122 -20.92 0.87 -3.26
N PHE A 123 -22.23 0.60 -3.43
CA PHE A 123 -23.22 1.67 -3.40
C PHE A 123 -24.26 1.50 -2.30
N GLY A 124 -24.41 2.51 -1.46
CA GLY A 124 -25.43 2.59 -0.42
C GLY A 124 -26.86 2.78 -0.97
N TYR A 125 -27.00 3.35 -2.14
CA TYR A 125 -28.29 3.60 -2.79
C TYR A 125 -28.49 2.78 -4.07
N GLY A 126 -29.72 2.73 -4.56
CA GLY A 126 -30.06 1.89 -5.71
C GLY A 126 -30.23 0.42 -5.36
N ASN A 127 -30.23 0.08 -4.07
CA ASN A 127 -30.51 -1.26 -3.59
C ASN A 127 -32.00 -1.48 -3.45
N THR A 128 -32.49 -2.69 -3.76
CA THR A 128 -33.87 -3.14 -3.53
C THR A 128 -33.83 -4.34 -2.61
N GLY A 129 -34.57 -4.29 -1.50
CA GLY A 129 -34.64 -5.38 -0.53
C GLY A 129 -36.10 -5.83 -0.31
N TRP A 130 -36.26 -7.08 0.13
CA TRP A 130 -37.54 -7.65 0.50
C TRP A 130 -37.46 -8.79 1.50
N ALA A 131 -38.54 -8.98 2.26
CA ALA A 131 -38.77 -10.16 3.06
C ALA A 131 -39.42 -11.23 2.15
N GLY A 132 -38.84 -12.43 2.13
CA GLY A 132 -39.35 -13.50 1.26
C GLY A 132 -38.86 -14.87 1.74
N ASP A 133 -39.16 -15.89 0.94
CA ASP A 133 -38.77 -17.26 1.25
C ASP A 133 -38.03 -17.91 0.10
N TYR A 134 -37.03 -18.70 0.44
CA TYR A 134 -36.37 -19.62 -0.48
C TYR A 134 -36.70 -21.05 -0.13
N LYS A 135 -37.47 -21.75 -0.99
CA LYS A 135 -37.89 -23.15 -0.76
C LYS A 135 -38.50 -23.38 0.63
N GLY A 136 -39.37 -22.44 1.05
CA GLY A 136 -40.04 -22.49 2.36
C GLY A 136 -39.16 -22.13 3.57
N LYS A 137 -37.97 -21.57 3.34
CA LYS A 137 -37.11 -21.00 4.39
C LYS A 137 -37.26 -19.49 4.39
N PRO A 138 -37.75 -18.86 5.47
CA PRO A 138 -37.83 -17.41 5.59
C PRO A 138 -36.46 -16.76 5.52
N MET A 139 -36.33 -15.70 4.73
CA MET A 139 -35.10 -14.95 4.51
C MET A 139 -35.34 -13.47 4.30
N LEU A 140 -34.30 -12.69 4.38
CA LEU A 140 -34.23 -11.33 3.88
C LEU A 140 -33.31 -11.28 2.66
N PHE A 141 -33.74 -10.57 1.63
CA PHE A 141 -32.99 -10.45 0.37
C PHE A 141 -32.67 -9.00 0.05
N ALA A 142 -31.55 -8.78 -0.62
CA ALA A 142 -31.30 -7.54 -1.33
C ALA A 142 -30.70 -7.81 -2.71
N HIS A 143 -30.96 -6.89 -3.62
CA HIS A 143 -30.50 -6.96 -5.00
C HIS A 143 -30.14 -5.57 -5.53
N ARG A 144 -29.05 -5.51 -6.27
CA ARG A 144 -28.61 -4.43 -7.14
C ARG A 144 -27.82 -5.06 -8.28
N ASN A 145 -28.40 -4.99 -9.49
CA ASN A 145 -27.84 -5.70 -10.66
C ASN A 145 -26.32 -5.43 -10.84
N PRO A 146 -25.43 -6.43 -11.00
CA PRO A 146 -25.77 -7.86 -11.17
C PRO A 146 -25.64 -8.69 -9.85
N LEU A 147 -25.67 -8.08 -8.68
CA LEU A 147 -25.41 -8.73 -7.39
C LEU A 147 -26.67 -8.90 -6.55
N SER A 148 -26.70 -9.98 -5.78
CA SER A 148 -27.73 -10.27 -4.80
C SER A 148 -27.15 -10.86 -3.53
N LEU A 149 -27.80 -10.60 -2.40
CA LEU A 149 -27.51 -11.26 -1.12
C LEU A 149 -28.79 -11.85 -0.53
N ALA A 150 -28.64 -12.83 0.37
CA ALA A 150 -29.71 -13.45 1.12
C ALA A 150 -29.25 -13.74 2.55
N LEU A 151 -29.96 -13.19 3.54
CA LEU A 151 -29.74 -13.47 4.97
C LEU A 151 -30.68 -14.56 5.44
N ALA A 152 -30.12 -15.67 5.88
CA ALA A 152 -30.83 -16.81 6.49
C ALA A 152 -30.36 -17.03 7.94
N CYS A 153 -31.22 -17.65 8.74
CA CYS A 153 -30.92 -18.03 10.12
C CYS A 153 -31.22 -19.52 10.34
N SER A 154 -30.43 -20.18 11.20
CA SER A 154 -30.73 -21.55 11.63
C SER A 154 -31.89 -21.61 12.62
N ALA A 155 -32.17 -20.52 13.36
CA ALA A 155 -33.34 -20.34 14.20
C ALA A 155 -34.49 -19.75 13.41
N PRO A 156 -35.77 -19.92 13.86
CA PRO A 156 -36.91 -19.24 13.24
C PRO A 156 -36.79 -17.73 13.31
N LEU A 157 -37.24 -17.05 12.24
CA LEU A 157 -37.41 -15.61 12.21
C LEU A 157 -38.89 -15.29 12.52
N LEU A 158 -39.15 -14.55 13.62
CA LEU A 158 -40.51 -14.22 14.07
C LEU A 158 -41.10 -13.10 13.24
N LYS A 159 -40.33 -12.03 13.02
CA LYS A 159 -40.72 -10.85 12.24
C LYS A 159 -39.62 -10.44 11.29
N ARG A 160 -39.97 -9.84 10.17
CA ARG A 160 -39.02 -9.34 9.17
C ARG A 160 -39.52 -8.01 8.61
N SER A 161 -38.61 -7.06 8.48
CA SER A 161 -38.92 -5.74 7.92
C SER A 161 -37.80 -5.24 7.04
N VAL A 162 -38.12 -4.55 5.97
CA VAL A 162 -37.16 -3.93 5.04
C VAL A 162 -37.56 -2.48 4.83
N GLY A 163 -36.74 -1.56 5.36
CA GLY A 163 -36.99 -0.13 5.31
C GLY A 163 -35.86 0.69 4.75
N PHE A 164 -36.11 1.97 4.59
CA PHE A 164 -35.08 2.95 4.17
C PHE A 164 -34.31 3.45 5.39
N VAL A 165 -33.00 3.46 5.30
CA VAL A 165 -32.08 3.90 6.36
C VAL A 165 -32.42 5.32 6.83
N GLY A 166 -32.55 5.50 8.15
CA GLY A 166 -32.86 6.76 8.80
C GLY A 166 -34.33 7.23 8.71
N ALA A 167 -35.20 6.47 8.00
CA ALA A 167 -36.59 6.86 7.81
C ALA A 167 -37.60 5.78 8.23
N SER A 168 -37.46 4.55 7.75
CA SER A 168 -38.41 3.46 7.98
C SER A 168 -37.72 2.13 8.25
N ASP A 169 -36.43 2.14 8.53
CA ASP A 169 -35.65 0.94 8.89
C ASP A 169 -35.99 0.45 10.30
N GLY A 170 -35.62 -0.81 10.56
CA GLY A 170 -35.89 -1.43 11.84
C GLY A 170 -35.13 -0.83 13.02
N TRP A 171 -34.01 -0.11 12.79
CA TRP A 171 -33.34 0.60 13.86
C TRP A 171 -34.21 1.73 14.43
N GLN A 172 -34.86 2.51 13.53
CA GLN A 172 -35.77 3.60 13.90
C GLN A 172 -37.00 3.05 14.67
N ASP A 173 -37.59 1.96 14.19
CA ASP A 173 -38.70 1.29 14.85
C ASP A 173 -38.32 0.82 16.26
N LEU A 174 -37.24 0.04 16.38
CA LEU A 174 -36.79 -0.55 17.63
C LEU A 174 -36.32 0.50 18.67
N ALA A 175 -35.67 1.57 18.19
CA ALA A 175 -35.25 2.67 19.08
C ALA A 175 -36.44 3.45 19.65
N GLN A 176 -37.55 3.49 18.92
CA GLN A 176 -38.77 4.22 19.30
C GLN A 176 -39.76 3.36 20.08
N HIS A 177 -39.95 2.09 19.68
CA HIS A 177 -41.02 1.23 20.22
C HIS A 177 -40.51 0.06 21.06
N PHE A 178 -39.18 -0.21 21.09
CA PHE A 178 -38.55 -1.32 21.81
C PHE A 178 -38.98 -2.73 21.33
N GLU A 179 -39.80 -2.79 20.30
CA GLU A 179 -40.23 -4.00 19.58
C GLU A 179 -40.48 -3.68 18.13
N MET A 180 -40.41 -4.69 17.25
CA MET A 180 -40.69 -4.49 15.83
C MET A 180 -42.21 -4.32 15.65
N THR A 181 -42.61 -3.10 15.34
CA THR A 181 -44.00 -2.73 15.02
C THR A 181 -44.20 -2.52 13.54
N TRP A 182 -43.13 -2.23 12.79
CA TRP A 182 -43.14 -2.08 11.34
C TRP A 182 -42.73 -3.40 10.67
N GLU A 183 -43.57 -3.93 9.80
CA GLU A 183 -43.27 -5.12 9.00
C GLU A 183 -43.43 -4.77 7.51
N HIS A 184 -42.53 -3.94 7.02
CA HIS A 184 -42.47 -3.59 5.61
C HIS A 184 -41.89 -4.75 4.81
N GLU A 185 -42.69 -5.22 3.82
CA GLU A 185 -42.28 -6.37 3.00
C GLU A 185 -41.17 -6.02 2.01
N ARG A 186 -41.07 -4.76 1.57
CA ARG A 186 -40.18 -4.35 0.47
C ARG A 186 -39.80 -2.87 0.55
N ALA A 187 -38.54 -2.56 0.19
CA ALA A 187 -38.02 -1.22 -0.08
C ALA A 187 -37.28 -1.23 -1.41
N GLU A 188 -37.61 -0.32 -2.32
CA GLU A 188 -37.11 -0.33 -3.70
C GLU A 188 -36.17 0.86 -3.98
N ASN A 189 -35.06 0.58 -4.65
CA ASN A 189 -34.19 1.58 -5.26
C ASN A 189 -33.68 2.67 -4.27
N GLY A 190 -33.16 2.27 -3.11
CA GLY A 190 -32.75 3.21 -2.08
C GLY A 190 -31.57 2.74 -1.25
N ASN A 191 -31.25 3.54 -0.22
CA ASN A 191 -30.40 3.12 0.87
C ASN A 191 -31.30 2.39 1.88
N ILE A 192 -31.11 1.08 2.00
CA ILE A 192 -32.03 0.18 2.69
C ILE A 192 -31.36 -0.56 3.84
N ALA A 193 -32.17 -0.97 4.82
CA ALA A 193 -31.74 -1.90 5.86
C ALA A 193 -32.73 -3.07 5.98
N LEU A 194 -32.18 -4.25 6.24
CA LEU A 194 -32.90 -5.50 6.46
C LEU A 194 -32.88 -5.81 7.95
N THR A 195 -34.06 -6.09 8.53
CA THR A 195 -34.18 -6.37 9.97
C THR A 195 -35.02 -7.63 10.19
N ALA A 196 -34.55 -8.51 11.07
CA ALA A 196 -35.28 -9.73 11.42
C ALA A 196 -35.23 -10.02 12.94
N GLU A 197 -36.34 -10.32 13.57
CA GLU A 197 -36.44 -10.82 14.94
C GLU A 197 -36.11 -12.32 14.99
N ILE A 198 -35.19 -12.73 15.84
CA ILE A 198 -34.74 -14.11 15.99
C ILE A 198 -35.46 -14.74 17.19
N ASP A 199 -36.04 -15.93 17.03
CA ASP A 199 -36.66 -16.68 18.13
C ASP A 199 -35.59 -17.26 19.07
N LEU A 200 -35.22 -16.48 20.08
CA LEU A 200 -34.25 -16.89 21.11
C LEU A 200 -34.73 -18.10 21.91
N ALA A 201 -36.05 -18.27 22.11
CA ALA A 201 -36.62 -19.38 22.88
C ALA A 201 -36.51 -20.69 22.09
N ALA A 202 -36.80 -20.69 20.81
CA ALA A 202 -36.71 -21.88 19.96
C ALA A 202 -35.28 -22.40 19.80
N CYS A 203 -34.27 -21.51 19.85
CA CYS A 203 -32.86 -21.87 19.70
C CYS A 203 -32.06 -21.89 21.02
N ASN A 204 -32.71 -21.68 22.17
CA ASN A 204 -32.04 -21.56 23.46
C ASN A 204 -30.86 -20.55 23.46
N GLY A 205 -30.97 -19.47 22.69
CA GLY A 205 -29.97 -18.42 22.57
C GLY A 205 -28.77 -18.76 21.68
N GLU A 206 -28.74 -19.93 21.04
CA GLU A 206 -27.65 -20.30 20.10
C GLU A 206 -28.18 -20.50 18.67
N PHE A 207 -27.58 -19.83 17.69
CA PHE A 207 -27.98 -19.90 16.30
C PHE A 207 -26.85 -19.53 15.36
N ILE A 208 -27.06 -19.74 14.06
CA ILE A 208 -26.12 -19.37 12.99
C ILE A 208 -26.82 -18.44 12.02
N LEU A 209 -26.23 -17.27 11.77
CA LEU A 209 -26.58 -16.41 10.66
C LEU A 209 -25.72 -16.76 9.46
N ALA A 210 -26.34 -16.94 8.30
CA ALA A 210 -25.67 -17.20 7.02
C ALA A 210 -26.05 -16.13 6.02
N LEU A 211 -25.08 -15.32 5.61
CA LEU A 211 -25.24 -14.33 4.57
C LEU A 211 -24.64 -14.85 3.27
N GLY A 212 -25.49 -15.29 2.36
CA GLY A 212 -25.10 -15.83 1.05
C GLY A 212 -25.13 -14.78 -0.05
N PHE A 213 -24.27 -14.94 -1.04
CA PHE A 213 -24.13 -14.04 -2.19
C PHE A 213 -24.24 -14.79 -3.52
N GLY A 214 -24.71 -14.08 -4.54
CA GLY A 214 -24.81 -14.60 -5.89
C GLY A 214 -25.20 -13.53 -6.92
N GLY A 215 -25.25 -13.90 -8.20
CA GLY A 215 -25.70 -13.02 -9.27
C GLY A 215 -27.22 -12.78 -9.24
N ILE A 216 -27.98 -13.71 -8.64
CA ILE A 216 -29.44 -13.60 -8.44
C ILE A 216 -29.80 -14.04 -7.02
N TRP A 217 -30.93 -13.54 -6.53
CA TRP A 217 -31.43 -13.83 -5.17
C TRP A 217 -31.61 -15.33 -4.88
N ALA A 218 -32.05 -16.13 -5.86
CA ALA A 218 -32.20 -17.57 -5.69
C ALA A 218 -30.85 -18.29 -5.50
N GLN A 219 -29.81 -17.84 -6.17
CA GLN A 219 -28.44 -18.34 -5.96
C GLN A 219 -27.93 -17.97 -4.56
N ALA A 220 -28.09 -16.71 -4.15
CA ALA A 220 -27.71 -16.25 -2.82
C ALA A 220 -28.43 -17.05 -1.70
N GLY A 221 -29.74 -17.27 -1.85
CA GLY A 221 -30.55 -18.08 -0.93
C GLY A 221 -30.10 -19.55 -0.90
N GLN A 222 -29.81 -20.15 -2.05
CA GLN A 222 -29.30 -21.52 -2.15
C GLN A 222 -27.94 -21.66 -1.44
N GLN A 223 -27.02 -20.71 -1.63
CA GLN A 223 -25.71 -20.71 -0.96
C GLN A 223 -25.89 -20.67 0.58
N ALA A 224 -26.72 -19.76 1.09
CA ALA A 224 -26.98 -19.62 2.53
C ALA A 224 -27.60 -20.91 3.12
N VAL A 225 -28.60 -21.50 2.47
CA VAL A 225 -29.21 -22.76 2.94
C VAL A 225 -28.21 -23.90 2.94
N SER A 226 -27.42 -24.04 1.89
CA SER A 226 -26.43 -25.12 1.78
C SER A 226 -25.36 -25.04 2.88
N SER A 227 -24.93 -23.83 3.24
CA SER A 227 -24.04 -23.64 4.39
C SER A 227 -24.70 -24.00 5.72
N LEU A 228 -25.97 -23.61 5.96
CA LEU A 228 -26.70 -23.97 7.18
C LEU A 228 -26.97 -25.47 7.29
N LEU A 229 -27.10 -26.19 6.19
CA LEU A 229 -27.26 -27.66 6.17
C LEU A 229 -25.96 -28.41 6.42
N THR A 230 -24.81 -27.76 6.26
CA THR A 230 -23.49 -28.32 6.60
C THR A 230 -23.21 -28.06 8.08
N SER A 231 -22.60 -29.04 8.78
CA SER A 231 -22.20 -28.83 10.16
C SER A 231 -21.24 -27.64 10.28
N TYR A 232 -21.54 -26.68 11.13
CA TYR A 232 -20.68 -25.53 11.40
C TYR A 232 -19.28 -25.98 11.86
N GLU A 233 -19.22 -26.96 12.74
CA GLU A 233 -17.95 -27.49 13.26
C GLU A 233 -17.07 -28.12 12.16
N ALA A 234 -17.72 -28.78 11.19
CA ALA A 234 -17.00 -29.31 10.02
C ALA A 234 -16.48 -28.18 9.12
N THR A 235 -17.30 -27.16 8.86
CA THR A 235 -16.91 -25.98 8.09
C THR A 235 -15.77 -25.21 8.78
N ARG A 236 -15.87 -24.98 10.10
CA ARG A 236 -14.83 -24.35 10.92
C ARG A 236 -13.50 -25.11 10.85
N LYS A 237 -13.57 -26.43 11.05
CA LYS A 237 -12.39 -27.31 10.99
C LYS A 237 -11.72 -27.25 9.62
N ASP A 238 -12.48 -27.32 8.55
CA ASP A 238 -11.95 -27.25 7.18
C ASP A 238 -11.31 -25.89 6.88
N TYR A 239 -11.97 -24.79 7.29
CA TYR A 239 -11.41 -23.45 7.19
C TYR A 239 -10.03 -23.33 7.89
N VAL A 240 -9.96 -23.75 9.16
CA VAL A 240 -8.72 -23.67 9.95
C VAL A 240 -7.62 -24.54 9.33
N LEU A 241 -7.94 -25.78 8.93
CA LEU A 241 -6.96 -26.70 8.34
C LEU A 241 -6.39 -26.16 7.02
N GLN A 242 -7.18 -25.52 6.17
CA GLN A 242 -6.67 -24.94 4.92
C GLN A 242 -5.61 -23.87 5.20
N TRP A 243 -5.87 -22.95 6.13
CA TRP A 243 -4.91 -21.93 6.54
C TRP A 243 -3.66 -22.50 7.20
N GLN A 244 -3.82 -23.45 8.13
CA GLN A 244 -2.70 -24.11 8.80
C GLN A 244 -1.83 -24.88 7.81
N ASN A 245 -2.42 -25.64 6.88
CA ASN A 245 -1.68 -26.39 5.87
C ASN A 245 -0.86 -25.45 4.97
N TRP A 246 -1.43 -24.34 4.51
CA TRP A 246 -0.68 -23.36 3.72
C TRP A 246 0.46 -22.74 4.54
N GLN A 247 0.22 -22.35 5.78
CA GLN A 247 1.25 -21.77 6.63
C GLN A 247 2.38 -22.74 6.99
N GLN A 248 2.12 -24.04 6.99
CA GLN A 248 3.16 -25.05 7.20
C GLN A 248 4.14 -25.16 6.00
N THR A 249 3.76 -24.69 4.82
CA THR A 249 4.65 -24.66 3.65
C THR A 249 5.67 -23.52 3.71
N LEU A 250 5.43 -22.51 4.55
CA LEU A 250 6.25 -21.32 4.65
C LEU A 250 7.55 -21.55 5.43
N LYS A 251 8.52 -20.67 5.24
CA LYS A 251 9.76 -20.64 6.02
C LYS A 251 9.46 -20.39 7.49
N LYS A 252 10.22 -21.04 8.37
CA LYS A 252 10.06 -20.93 9.83
C LYS A 252 10.85 -19.72 10.36
N LEU A 253 10.35 -18.51 10.11
CA LEU A 253 10.95 -17.29 10.65
C LEU A 253 10.58 -17.03 12.12
N ASP A 254 9.69 -17.84 12.68
CA ASP A 254 9.17 -17.79 14.05
C ASP A 254 9.75 -18.86 15.00
N GLU A 255 10.87 -19.51 14.63
CA GLU A 255 11.54 -20.50 15.49
C GLU A 255 12.03 -19.91 16.83
N LYS A 256 12.40 -18.62 16.84
CA LYS A 256 12.69 -17.90 18.07
C LYS A 256 11.40 -17.23 18.57
N PRO A 257 10.80 -17.72 19.67
CA PRO A 257 9.54 -17.17 20.16
C PRO A 257 9.70 -15.69 20.56
N ARG A 258 8.70 -14.90 20.24
CA ARG A 258 8.56 -13.49 20.65
C ARG A 258 7.21 -13.33 21.35
N GLU A 259 7.14 -12.43 22.31
CA GLU A 259 5.90 -12.20 23.07
C GLU A 259 4.72 -11.83 22.17
N LYS A 260 4.98 -10.99 21.16
CA LYS A 260 3.99 -10.55 20.18
C LYS A 260 4.44 -10.86 18.77
N ASP A 261 4.69 -12.14 18.46
CA ASP A 261 5.09 -12.54 17.12
C ASP A 261 3.96 -12.27 16.12
N LEU A 262 4.23 -11.47 15.10
CA LEU A 262 3.27 -11.12 14.04
C LEU A 262 3.47 -11.93 12.77
N TYR A 263 4.46 -12.83 12.70
CA TYR A 263 4.83 -13.47 11.44
C TYR A 263 3.66 -14.18 10.77
N ARG A 264 2.96 -15.04 11.51
CA ARG A 264 1.82 -15.81 10.99
C ARG A 264 0.64 -14.92 10.61
N VAL A 265 0.38 -13.88 11.36
CA VAL A 265 -0.66 -12.89 11.05
C VAL A 265 -0.25 -12.09 9.80
N SER A 266 0.99 -11.64 9.73
CA SER A 266 1.47 -10.82 8.60
C SER A 266 1.38 -11.57 7.27
N VAL A 267 1.80 -12.84 7.21
CA VAL A 267 1.67 -13.61 5.96
C VAL A 267 0.20 -13.85 5.59
N SER A 268 -0.68 -14.03 6.58
CA SER A 268 -2.12 -14.12 6.33
C SER A 268 -2.72 -12.81 5.82
N VAL A 269 -2.25 -11.67 6.31
CA VAL A 269 -2.69 -10.35 5.82
C VAL A 269 -2.34 -10.20 4.33
N LEU A 270 -1.12 -10.51 3.90
CA LEU A 270 -0.75 -10.47 2.50
C LEU A 270 -1.68 -11.35 1.64
N ARG A 271 -1.98 -12.55 2.13
CA ARG A 271 -2.80 -13.53 1.41
C ARG A 271 -4.29 -13.19 1.42
N THR A 272 -4.80 -12.54 2.48
CA THR A 272 -6.21 -12.12 2.54
C THR A 272 -6.53 -10.93 1.65
N HIS A 273 -5.54 -10.13 1.26
CA HIS A 273 -5.72 -8.97 0.38
C HIS A 273 -5.52 -9.31 -1.11
N GLU A 274 -5.17 -10.55 -1.43
CA GLU A 274 -5.06 -11.01 -2.82
C GLU A 274 -6.44 -11.28 -3.43
N SER A 275 -6.63 -10.81 -4.66
CA SER A 275 -7.79 -11.11 -5.47
C SER A 275 -7.86 -12.61 -5.84
N LYS A 276 -9.06 -13.18 -5.89
CA LYS A 276 -9.31 -14.55 -6.34
C LYS A 276 -9.69 -14.64 -7.82
N ASP A 277 -10.01 -13.53 -8.45
CA ASP A 277 -10.29 -13.44 -9.88
C ASP A 277 -9.09 -12.94 -10.68
N PHE A 278 -8.31 -12.03 -10.09
CA PHE A 278 -7.10 -11.44 -10.66
C PHE A 278 -5.90 -11.84 -9.81
N LEU A 279 -5.52 -13.12 -9.92
CA LEU A 279 -4.47 -13.70 -9.09
C LEU A 279 -3.18 -12.91 -9.16
N GLY A 280 -2.60 -12.60 -8.01
CA GLY A 280 -1.42 -11.77 -7.86
C GLY A 280 -1.74 -10.28 -7.69
N GLY A 281 -2.97 -9.82 -7.97
CA GLY A 281 -3.42 -8.47 -7.61
C GLY A 281 -3.71 -8.40 -6.10
N ILE A 282 -2.94 -7.61 -5.37
CA ILE A 282 -3.07 -7.40 -3.92
C ILE A 282 -3.40 -5.93 -3.68
N ILE A 283 -4.54 -5.65 -3.04
CA ILE A 283 -4.94 -4.29 -2.69
C ILE A 283 -4.16 -3.78 -1.46
N ALA A 284 -4.05 -2.45 -1.33
CA ALA A 284 -3.27 -1.83 -0.25
C ALA A 284 -3.86 -2.09 1.14
N SER A 285 -5.18 -2.09 1.28
CA SER A 285 -5.88 -2.42 2.52
C SER A 285 -7.35 -2.73 2.27
N LEU A 286 -7.92 -3.63 3.10
CA LEU A 286 -9.37 -3.86 3.20
C LEU A 286 -10.06 -2.87 4.16
N SER A 287 -9.31 -2.01 4.84
CA SER A 287 -9.91 -1.03 5.75
C SER A 287 -10.46 0.18 5.01
N VAL A 288 -11.38 0.87 5.66
CA VAL A 288 -11.90 2.18 5.25
C VAL A 288 -11.28 3.23 6.19
N PRO A 289 -10.17 3.90 5.77
CA PRO A 289 -9.50 4.87 6.63
C PRO A 289 -10.46 5.99 7.06
N TRP A 290 -10.35 6.38 8.33
CA TRP A 290 -11.18 7.41 8.96
C TRP A 290 -12.70 7.18 8.85
N GLY A 291 -13.11 5.96 8.49
CA GLY A 291 -14.48 5.50 8.57
C GLY A 291 -15.48 6.35 7.78
N PHE A 292 -16.37 7.01 8.50
CA PHE A 292 -17.56 7.65 7.94
C PHE A 292 -17.34 8.92 7.11
N ASN A 293 -16.12 9.45 7.02
CA ASN A 293 -15.87 10.69 6.27
C ASN A 293 -15.79 10.50 4.75
N LYS A 294 -15.67 9.24 4.30
CA LYS A 294 -15.68 8.91 2.88
C LYS A 294 -17.01 8.28 2.51
N GLY A 295 -17.79 8.97 1.69
CA GLY A 295 -19.06 8.49 1.18
C GLY A 295 -18.92 7.49 0.04
N ASP A 296 -20.04 7.15 -0.59
CA ASP A 296 -20.06 6.23 -1.74
C ASP A 296 -19.32 6.76 -2.98
N GLU A 297 -18.98 8.05 -3.03
CA GLU A 297 -18.20 8.67 -4.11
C GLU A 297 -16.69 8.37 -4.07
N ASP A 298 -16.16 7.89 -2.95
CA ASP A 298 -14.77 7.46 -2.85
C ASP A 298 -14.63 5.94 -2.93
N LEU A 299 -14.98 5.40 -4.08
CA LEU A 299 -15.04 3.96 -4.32
C LEU A 299 -13.68 3.27 -4.36
N GLY A 300 -12.61 4.00 -4.74
CA GLY A 300 -11.25 3.47 -4.83
C GLY A 300 -10.62 3.28 -3.46
N GLY A 301 -10.40 4.36 -2.76
CA GLY A 301 -9.78 4.38 -1.44
C GLY A 301 -8.51 3.53 -1.38
N TYR A 302 -8.42 2.61 -0.44
CA TYR A 302 -7.33 1.64 -0.31
C TYR A 302 -7.63 0.28 -0.97
N HIS A 303 -8.78 0.13 -1.62
CA HIS A 303 -9.17 -1.08 -2.36
C HIS A 303 -8.58 -1.11 -3.79
N LEU A 304 -7.46 -0.45 -3.99
CA LEU A 304 -6.72 -0.36 -5.25
C LEU A 304 -5.36 -1.05 -5.14
N VAL A 305 -4.74 -1.29 -6.29
CA VAL A 305 -3.40 -1.85 -6.39
C VAL A 305 -2.42 -0.73 -6.77
N TRP A 306 -1.41 -0.49 -5.92
CA TRP A 306 -0.24 0.32 -6.24
C TRP A 306 0.90 -0.61 -6.65
N PRO A 307 1.57 -0.39 -7.78
CA PRO A 307 2.67 -1.26 -8.22
C PRO A 307 3.83 -1.34 -7.23
N ARG A 308 4.17 -0.25 -6.53
CA ARG A 308 5.17 -0.25 -5.47
C ARG A 308 4.76 -1.18 -4.32
N ASP A 309 3.57 -0.97 -3.74
CA ASP A 309 3.03 -1.80 -2.67
C ASP A 309 2.97 -3.26 -3.08
N LEU A 310 2.57 -3.52 -4.31
CA LEU A 310 2.45 -4.86 -4.85
C LEU A 310 3.80 -5.58 -4.91
N VAL A 311 4.87 -4.91 -5.37
CA VAL A 311 6.23 -5.47 -5.40
C VAL A 311 6.78 -5.66 -3.99
N GLU A 312 6.54 -4.70 -3.10
CA GLU A 312 6.91 -4.82 -1.69
C GLU A 312 6.21 -6.03 -1.03
N ASN A 313 4.92 -6.24 -1.33
CA ASN A 313 4.16 -7.39 -0.87
C ASN A 313 4.70 -8.72 -1.42
N ALA A 314 5.07 -8.75 -2.70
CA ALA A 314 5.74 -9.91 -3.30
C ALA A 314 7.09 -10.20 -2.62
N GLY A 315 7.84 -9.16 -2.25
CA GLY A 315 9.06 -9.28 -1.45
C GLY A 315 8.82 -9.95 -0.10
N GLY A 316 7.74 -9.58 0.60
CA GLY A 316 7.30 -10.20 1.84
C GLY A 316 6.91 -11.68 1.67
N LEU A 317 6.18 -12.00 0.59
CA LEU A 317 5.82 -13.39 0.24
C LEU A 317 7.07 -14.23 -0.03
N LEU A 318 8.04 -13.72 -0.81
CA LEU A 318 9.31 -14.38 -1.07
C LEU A 318 10.14 -14.57 0.21
N ALA A 319 10.18 -13.55 1.07
CA ALA A 319 10.86 -13.65 2.35
C ALA A 319 10.26 -14.76 3.23
N ALA A 320 8.95 -14.96 3.14
CA ALA A 320 8.24 -16.04 3.81
C ALA A 320 8.36 -17.40 3.09
N GLY A 321 8.88 -17.46 1.85
CA GLY A 321 8.93 -18.67 1.03
C GLY A 321 7.61 -19.05 0.36
N ALA A 322 6.69 -18.07 0.20
CA ALA A 322 5.46 -18.20 -0.58
C ALA A 322 5.74 -17.89 -2.06
N ASP A 323 6.55 -18.73 -2.68
CA ASP A 323 7.15 -18.51 -3.99
C ASP A 323 6.10 -18.46 -5.11
N ASP A 324 5.07 -19.32 -5.06
CA ASP A 324 4.00 -19.38 -6.05
C ASP A 324 3.12 -18.12 -5.98
N GLU A 325 2.88 -17.61 -4.78
CA GLU A 325 2.17 -16.37 -4.53
C GLU A 325 2.91 -15.16 -5.15
N ALA A 326 4.21 -15.08 -4.90
CA ALA A 326 5.05 -14.03 -5.47
C ALA A 326 5.15 -14.12 -7.00
N LEU A 327 5.18 -15.33 -7.56
CA LEU A 327 5.16 -15.55 -9.01
C LEU A 327 3.84 -15.05 -9.63
N ARG A 328 2.68 -15.25 -8.95
CA ARG A 328 1.41 -14.69 -9.42
C ARG A 328 1.44 -13.16 -9.50
N VAL A 329 2.07 -12.49 -8.51
CA VAL A 329 2.27 -11.04 -8.55
C VAL A 329 3.07 -10.63 -9.78
N LEU A 330 4.15 -11.33 -10.09
CA LEU A 330 4.95 -11.02 -11.28
C LEU A 330 4.16 -11.20 -12.58
N HIS A 331 3.30 -12.21 -12.67
CA HIS A 331 2.38 -12.39 -13.81
C HIS A 331 1.33 -11.28 -13.89
N TYR A 332 0.80 -10.84 -12.76
CA TYR A 332 -0.15 -9.73 -12.71
C TYR A 332 0.49 -8.42 -13.19
N LEU A 333 1.72 -8.12 -12.74
CA LEU A 333 2.48 -6.96 -13.21
C LEU A 333 2.73 -7.01 -14.72
N GLU A 334 3.10 -8.17 -15.26
CA GLU A 334 3.28 -8.32 -16.71
C GLU A 334 1.98 -8.06 -17.49
N ALA A 335 0.85 -8.52 -16.95
CA ALA A 335 -0.46 -8.35 -17.59
C ALA A 335 -0.99 -6.90 -17.51
N THR A 336 -0.55 -6.11 -16.54
CA THR A 336 -1.02 -4.74 -16.28
C THR A 336 -0.03 -3.66 -16.70
N GLN A 337 1.10 -4.03 -17.31
CA GLN A 337 2.08 -3.07 -17.83
C GLN A 337 1.49 -2.25 -18.99
N GLU A 338 1.59 -0.92 -18.90
CA GLU A 338 1.18 -0.01 -19.97
C GLU A 338 2.03 -0.19 -21.25
N ALA A 339 1.50 0.25 -22.38
CA ALA A 339 2.11 -0.01 -23.69
C ALA A 339 3.52 0.59 -23.82
N ASP A 340 3.76 1.74 -23.19
CA ASP A 340 5.04 2.46 -23.18
C ASP A 340 6.04 1.92 -22.13
N GLY A 341 5.60 1.02 -21.26
CA GLY A 341 6.45 0.29 -20.32
C GLY A 341 6.32 0.68 -18.85
N HIS A 342 5.56 1.72 -18.50
CA HIS A 342 5.31 2.08 -17.11
C HIS A 342 4.08 1.36 -16.52
N TRP A 343 3.77 1.64 -15.28
CA TRP A 343 2.49 1.33 -14.61
C TRP A 343 1.87 2.62 -14.11
N ALA A 344 0.54 2.67 -14.12
CA ALA A 344 -0.21 3.78 -13.54
C ALA A 344 0.02 3.84 -12.02
N GLN A 345 -0.05 5.04 -11.43
CA GLN A 345 0.08 5.30 -9.99
C GLN A 345 -0.69 4.29 -9.13
N ASN A 346 -1.94 4.02 -9.48
CA ASN A 346 -2.73 2.94 -8.93
C ASN A 346 -3.80 2.49 -9.93
N MET A 347 -4.32 1.29 -9.71
CA MET A 347 -5.28 0.69 -10.62
C MET A 347 -6.28 -0.17 -9.88
N TRP A 348 -7.45 -0.34 -10.49
CA TRP A 348 -8.38 -1.39 -10.14
C TRP A 348 -7.75 -2.76 -10.37
N LEU A 349 -8.29 -3.80 -9.77
CA LEU A 349 -7.79 -5.17 -9.93
C LEU A 349 -7.75 -5.66 -11.40
N ASP A 350 -8.59 -5.10 -12.27
CA ASP A 350 -8.61 -5.40 -13.70
C ASP A 350 -7.55 -4.62 -14.53
N GLY A 351 -6.67 -3.87 -13.86
CA GLY A 351 -5.58 -3.12 -14.47
C GLY A 351 -5.97 -1.73 -15.00
N ARG A 352 -7.25 -1.34 -14.94
CA ARG A 352 -7.65 0.01 -15.35
C ARG A 352 -7.10 1.04 -14.36
N PRO A 353 -6.39 2.08 -14.83
CA PRO A 353 -5.92 3.15 -13.96
C PRO A 353 -7.07 3.82 -13.20
N TYR A 354 -6.85 4.11 -11.91
CA TYR A 354 -7.73 4.97 -11.13
C TYR A 354 -7.15 6.40 -11.11
N TRP A 355 -5.86 6.54 -10.76
CA TRP A 355 -5.09 7.76 -10.94
C TRP A 355 -3.95 7.52 -11.93
N ASN A 356 -3.73 8.49 -12.82
CA ASN A 356 -2.76 8.40 -13.91
C ASN A 356 -1.42 9.09 -13.60
N GLY A 357 -1.10 9.37 -12.33
CA GLY A 357 0.21 9.88 -11.93
C GLY A 357 1.32 8.91 -12.36
N GLN A 358 2.50 9.44 -12.67
CA GLN A 358 3.67 8.63 -12.99
C GLN A 358 4.66 8.71 -11.84
N GLN A 359 4.89 7.57 -11.20
CA GLN A 359 5.90 7.39 -10.17
C GLN A 359 7.01 6.49 -10.74
N MET A 360 8.21 7.02 -10.84
CA MET A 360 9.31 6.29 -11.49
C MET A 360 9.76 5.07 -10.69
N ASP A 361 9.63 5.11 -9.37
CA ASP A 361 9.87 3.94 -8.51
C ASP A 361 8.90 2.79 -8.81
N GLU A 362 7.64 3.07 -9.13
CA GLU A 362 6.66 2.04 -9.52
C GLU A 362 6.98 1.37 -10.85
N THR A 363 7.74 2.05 -11.72
CA THR A 363 8.28 1.43 -12.93
C THR A 363 9.58 0.65 -12.66
N ALA A 364 10.36 1.07 -11.68
CA ALA A 364 11.62 0.44 -11.30
C ALA A 364 11.41 -0.86 -10.47
N PHE A 365 10.48 -0.86 -9.55
CA PHE A 365 10.23 -1.98 -8.64
C PHE A 365 9.91 -3.32 -9.32
N PRO A 366 9.11 -3.40 -10.40
CA PRO A 366 8.90 -4.67 -11.11
C PRO A 366 10.19 -5.28 -11.68
N ILE A 367 11.15 -4.45 -12.11
CA ILE A 367 12.48 -4.91 -12.53
C ILE A 367 13.25 -5.53 -11.36
N LEU A 368 13.21 -4.88 -10.19
CA LEU A 368 13.83 -5.37 -8.96
C LEU A 368 13.18 -6.69 -8.49
N LEU A 369 11.86 -6.83 -8.63
CA LEU A 369 11.16 -8.08 -8.31
C LEU A 369 11.61 -9.23 -9.21
N VAL A 370 11.85 -8.99 -10.51
CA VAL A 370 12.38 -10.01 -11.44
C VAL A 370 13.74 -10.52 -10.93
N ASP A 371 14.62 -9.64 -10.46
CA ASP A 371 15.92 -10.05 -9.92
C ASP A 371 15.77 -10.78 -8.57
N LEU A 372 14.93 -10.29 -7.68
CA LEU A 372 14.68 -10.93 -6.39
C LEU A 372 14.11 -12.34 -6.56
N MET A 373 13.11 -12.51 -7.45
CA MET A 373 12.55 -13.81 -7.81
C MET A 373 13.61 -14.76 -8.38
N ARG A 374 14.46 -14.27 -9.28
CA ARG A 374 15.55 -15.03 -9.87
C ARG A 374 16.52 -15.56 -8.83
N ARG A 375 16.82 -14.76 -7.80
CA ARG A 375 17.77 -15.11 -6.74
C ARG A 375 17.20 -16.03 -5.68
N GLU A 376 15.98 -15.73 -5.23
CA GLU A 376 15.38 -16.39 -4.06
C GLU A 376 14.52 -17.61 -4.43
N SER A 377 13.91 -17.62 -5.61
CA SER A 377 13.02 -18.68 -6.09
C SER A 377 13.32 -19.14 -7.53
N PRO A 378 14.55 -19.58 -7.83
CA PRO A 378 14.94 -19.89 -9.20
C PRO A 378 14.13 -21.04 -9.83
N ARG A 379 13.55 -21.93 -9.03
CA ARG A 379 12.72 -23.04 -9.52
C ARG A 379 11.37 -22.55 -10.06
N CYS A 380 10.68 -21.65 -9.34
CA CYS A 380 9.41 -21.07 -9.76
C CYS A 380 9.62 -20.00 -10.85
N PHE A 381 10.68 -19.22 -10.74
CA PHE A 381 11.02 -18.15 -11.69
C PHE A 381 11.25 -18.65 -13.12
N GLY A 382 11.90 -19.80 -13.28
CA GLY A 382 12.19 -20.41 -14.56
C GLY A 382 13.26 -19.65 -15.36
N ASN A 383 12.94 -19.16 -16.56
CA ASN A 383 13.90 -18.56 -17.48
C ASN A 383 13.74 -17.03 -17.58
N SER A 384 14.83 -16.29 -17.40
CA SER A 384 14.87 -14.83 -17.53
C SER A 384 14.38 -14.31 -18.89
N LYS A 385 14.51 -15.08 -19.97
CA LYS A 385 13.99 -14.73 -21.31
C LYS A 385 12.48 -14.47 -21.31
N ARG A 386 11.75 -15.15 -20.43
CA ARG A 386 10.29 -14.99 -20.27
C ARG A 386 9.92 -13.57 -19.84
N TRP A 387 10.71 -12.98 -18.92
CA TRP A 387 10.44 -11.69 -18.30
C TRP A 387 11.12 -10.52 -19.01
N TRP A 388 12.06 -10.83 -19.93
CA TRP A 388 12.83 -9.81 -20.62
C TRP A 388 11.98 -8.76 -21.36
N PRO A 389 10.88 -9.10 -22.07
CA PRO A 389 10.05 -8.10 -22.74
C PRO A 389 9.47 -7.04 -21.80
N MET A 390 9.00 -7.45 -20.62
CA MET A 390 8.48 -6.55 -19.58
C MET A 390 9.60 -5.66 -19.04
N VAL A 391 10.71 -6.26 -18.64
CA VAL A 391 11.88 -5.53 -18.11
C VAL A 391 12.42 -4.54 -19.13
N ARG A 392 12.53 -4.95 -20.40
CA ARG A 392 13.05 -4.09 -21.46
C ARG A 392 12.19 -2.85 -21.69
N LYS A 393 10.88 -3.00 -21.70
CA LYS A 393 9.96 -1.85 -21.81
C LYS A 393 10.08 -0.91 -20.60
N ALA A 394 10.07 -1.45 -19.39
CA ALA A 394 10.20 -0.66 -18.16
C ALA A 394 11.54 0.09 -18.11
N ALA A 395 12.66 -0.57 -18.44
CA ALA A 395 13.97 0.07 -18.49
C ALA A 395 14.03 1.18 -19.57
N ALA A 396 13.44 0.95 -20.74
CA ALA A 396 13.34 1.98 -21.77
C ALA A 396 12.54 3.21 -21.30
N PHE A 397 11.43 2.98 -20.58
CA PHE A 397 10.64 4.05 -19.99
C PHE A 397 11.45 4.85 -18.95
N ILE A 398 12.18 4.16 -18.05
CA ILE A 398 13.03 4.80 -17.04
C ILE A 398 14.09 5.65 -17.72
N VAL A 399 14.82 5.12 -18.69
CA VAL A 399 15.86 5.86 -19.41
C VAL A 399 15.28 7.07 -20.15
N ALA A 400 14.08 6.94 -20.72
CA ALA A 400 13.43 8.03 -21.48
C ALA A 400 12.91 9.16 -20.58
N ASN A 401 12.42 8.89 -19.38
CA ASN A 401 11.70 9.84 -18.53
C ASN A 401 12.46 10.25 -17.25
N GLY A 402 13.26 9.36 -16.65
CA GLY A 402 14.08 9.67 -15.48
C GLY A 402 15.21 10.67 -15.78
N PRO A 403 15.96 11.13 -14.78
CA PRO A 403 15.93 10.77 -13.35
C PRO A 403 14.88 11.55 -12.54
N VAL A 404 14.02 12.31 -13.16
CA VAL A 404 12.97 13.10 -12.51
C VAL A 404 11.69 12.27 -12.46
N THR A 405 11.10 12.14 -11.28
CA THR A 405 9.76 11.57 -11.14
C THR A 405 8.69 12.65 -11.24
N GLN A 406 7.49 12.32 -11.72
CA GLN A 406 6.35 13.25 -11.69
C GLN A 406 5.71 13.31 -10.29
N GLN A 407 5.80 12.24 -9.51
CA GLN A 407 5.39 12.17 -8.11
C GLN A 407 6.39 11.33 -7.34
N ASP A 408 6.64 11.69 -6.08
CA ASP A 408 7.39 10.86 -5.15
C ASP A 408 6.55 9.67 -4.65
N ARG A 409 7.14 8.77 -3.85
CA ARG A 409 6.44 7.61 -3.29
C ARG A 409 5.25 7.97 -2.37
N TRP A 410 5.15 9.22 -1.96
CA TRP A 410 4.04 9.75 -1.15
C TRP A 410 2.92 10.37 -2.00
N GLU A 411 3.03 10.28 -3.33
CA GLU A 411 2.04 10.75 -4.30
C GLU A 411 1.84 12.28 -4.29
N GLU A 412 2.88 13.00 -3.90
CA GLU A 412 2.77 14.44 -3.66
C GLU A 412 3.51 15.28 -4.69
N ASP A 413 4.84 15.15 -4.77
CA ASP A 413 5.67 16.10 -5.48
C ASP A 413 6.49 15.47 -6.59
N GLY A 414 6.71 16.23 -7.69
CA GLY A 414 7.64 15.86 -8.75
C GLY A 414 9.03 16.41 -8.51
N GLY A 415 10.05 15.67 -8.96
CA GLY A 415 11.43 16.12 -8.86
C GLY A 415 12.46 15.01 -8.67
N TYR A 416 13.58 15.35 -8.02
CA TYR A 416 14.64 14.41 -7.65
C TYR A 416 14.44 13.94 -6.22
N SER A 417 14.00 12.71 -6.05
CA SER A 417 13.83 12.06 -4.75
C SER A 417 14.94 11.03 -4.51
N PRO A 418 15.62 11.03 -3.34
CA PRO A 418 16.61 10.01 -3.03
C PRO A 418 16.08 8.58 -3.10
N PHE A 419 14.82 8.37 -2.70
CA PHE A 419 14.17 7.06 -2.78
C PHE A 419 13.98 6.61 -4.24
N THR A 420 13.37 7.46 -5.06
CA THR A 420 13.10 7.14 -6.46
C THR A 420 14.40 6.95 -7.25
N LEU A 421 15.40 7.82 -7.05
CA LEU A 421 16.72 7.67 -7.67
C LEU A 421 17.38 6.33 -7.29
N ALA A 422 17.27 5.92 -6.01
CA ALA A 422 17.81 4.64 -5.58
C ALA A 422 17.15 3.45 -6.28
N ALA A 423 15.82 3.49 -6.45
CA ALA A 423 15.06 2.47 -7.16
C ALA A 423 15.42 2.43 -8.66
N GLU A 424 15.42 3.58 -9.34
CA GLU A 424 15.74 3.70 -10.77
C GLU A 424 17.15 3.20 -11.09
N ILE A 425 18.15 3.68 -10.36
CA ILE A 425 19.57 3.30 -10.57
C ILE A 425 19.74 1.79 -10.37
N SER A 426 19.13 1.24 -9.33
CA SER A 426 19.21 -0.19 -9.06
C SER A 426 18.53 -1.01 -10.15
N ALA A 427 17.35 -0.58 -10.60
CA ALA A 427 16.62 -1.24 -11.68
C ALA A 427 17.37 -1.20 -13.01
N LEU A 428 18.04 -0.09 -13.35
CA LEU A 428 18.85 0.00 -14.55
C LEU A 428 20.04 -0.97 -14.53
N LEU A 429 20.69 -1.17 -13.38
CA LEU A 429 21.79 -2.15 -13.26
C LEU A 429 21.29 -3.59 -13.36
N VAL A 430 20.13 -3.89 -12.77
CA VAL A 430 19.48 -5.21 -12.94
C VAL A 430 19.09 -5.45 -14.41
N ALA A 431 18.48 -4.45 -15.06
CA ALA A 431 18.11 -4.54 -16.48
C ALA A 431 19.35 -4.69 -17.37
N ALA A 432 20.49 -4.04 -17.03
CA ALA A 432 21.74 -4.19 -17.75
C ALA A 432 22.27 -5.64 -17.68
N ASP A 433 22.19 -6.27 -16.51
CA ASP A 433 22.60 -7.67 -16.35
C ASP A 433 21.72 -8.62 -17.15
N LEU A 434 20.41 -8.36 -17.17
CA LEU A 434 19.47 -9.13 -17.99
C LEU A 434 19.75 -8.92 -19.49
N ALA A 435 19.94 -7.66 -19.95
CA ALA A 435 20.32 -7.37 -21.35
C ALA A 435 21.60 -8.08 -21.76
N GLN A 436 22.63 -8.06 -20.91
CA GLN A 436 23.87 -8.80 -21.11
C GLN A 436 23.62 -10.31 -21.29
N SER A 437 22.74 -10.89 -20.47
CA SER A 437 22.38 -12.30 -20.54
C SER A 437 21.58 -12.66 -21.80
N MET A 438 20.93 -11.67 -22.43
CA MET A 438 20.23 -11.80 -23.72
C MET A 438 21.16 -11.59 -24.92
N GLY A 439 22.44 -11.26 -24.71
CA GLY A 439 23.41 -10.98 -25.78
C GLY A 439 23.40 -9.52 -26.25
N GLU A 440 22.66 -8.63 -25.60
CA GLU A 440 22.55 -7.20 -25.91
C GLU A 440 23.65 -6.39 -25.20
N ALA A 441 24.94 -6.64 -25.50
CA ALA A 441 26.05 -6.07 -24.76
C ALA A 441 26.14 -4.55 -24.86
N GLY A 442 25.89 -3.95 -26.02
CA GLY A 442 25.87 -2.49 -26.21
C GLY A 442 24.79 -1.79 -25.38
N PRO A 443 23.52 -2.20 -25.56
CA PRO A 443 22.43 -1.74 -24.70
C PRO A 443 22.67 -1.93 -23.21
N ALA A 444 23.24 -3.05 -22.77
CA ALA A 444 23.60 -3.30 -21.37
C ALA A 444 24.61 -2.27 -20.83
N GLU A 445 25.64 -1.97 -21.62
CA GLU A 445 26.66 -1.00 -21.21
C GLU A 445 26.09 0.43 -21.15
N PHE A 446 25.19 0.77 -22.08
CA PHE A 446 24.51 2.06 -22.04
C PHE A 446 23.71 2.26 -20.73
N LEU A 447 22.94 1.24 -20.28
CA LEU A 447 22.23 1.31 -18.99
C LEU A 447 23.18 1.51 -17.80
N ARG A 448 24.33 0.80 -17.78
CA ARG A 448 25.33 0.98 -16.72
C ARG A 448 25.87 2.40 -16.68
N GLN A 449 26.15 2.99 -17.85
CA GLN A 449 26.65 4.36 -17.96
C GLN A 449 25.60 5.39 -17.50
N ILE A 450 24.30 5.18 -17.81
CA ILE A 450 23.22 6.04 -17.30
C ILE A 450 23.12 5.92 -15.78
N ALA A 451 23.11 4.70 -15.25
CA ALA A 451 23.05 4.44 -13.80
C ALA A 451 24.24 5.09 -13.05
N ASP A 452 25.44 4.96 -13.58
CA ASP A 452 26.64 5.61 -13.00
C ASP A 452 26.53 7.13 -12.98
N THR A 453 26.05 7.70 -14.08
CA THR A 453 25.88 9.15 -14.18
C THR A 453 24.85 9.67 -13.19
N TRP A 454 23.71 8.96 -13.03
CA TRP A 454 22.70 9.35 -12.06
C TRP A 454 23.20 9.16 -10.62
N ASN A 455 23.88 8.06 -10.34
CA ASN A 455 24.46 7.81 -9.01
C ASN A 455 25.47 8.87 -8.59
N ASP A 456 26.26 9.38 -9.53
CA ASP A 456 27.28 10.41 -9.30
C ASP A 456 26.69 11.82 -9.08
N ASN A 457 25.44 12.02 -9.50
CA ASN A 457 24.73 13.29 -9.38
C ASN A 457 23.70 13.35 -8.24
N ILE A 458 23.47 12.27 -7.48
CA ILE A 458 22.49 12.25 -6.39
C ILE A 458 22.72 13.42 -5.42
N GLU A 459 23.97 13.65 -5.01
CA GLU A 459 24.31 14.70 -4.06
C GLU A 459 24.11 16.10 -4.66
N ARG A 460 24.41 16.27 -5.94
CA ARG A 460 24.18 17.54 -6.65
C ARG A 460 22.70 17.93 -6.67
N TRP A 461 21.82 16.92 -6.74
CA TRP A 461 20.37 17.13 -6.79
C TRP A 461 19.73 17.21 -5.41
N THR A 462 20.21 16.44 -4.42
CA THR A 462 19.41 16.19 -3.21
C THR A 462 20.18 16.37 -1.89
N TYR A 463 21.48 16.73 -1.91
CA TYR A 463 22.25 16.91 -0.68
C TYR A 463 22.45 18.38 -0.35
N ALA A 464 21.67 18.90 0.61
CA ALA A 464 21.69 20.29 1.04
C ALA A 464 22.84 20.55 2.02
N MET A 465 23.61 21.60 1.78
CA MET A 465 24.75 22.02 2.62
C MET A 465 24.59 23.46 3.09
N LYS A 466 25.20 23.80 4.23
CA LYS A 466 25.27 25.16 4.76
C LYS A 466 23.90 25.81 5.06
N THR A 467 22.86 25.00 5.23
CA THR A 467 21.50 25.44 5.58
C THR A 467 21.40 25.83 7.04
N ASP A 468 20.29 26.47 7.44
CA ASP A 468 19.99 26.76 8.84
C ASP A 468 19.85 25.47 9.64
N LEU A 469 19.17 24.48 9.08
CA LEU A 469 18.98 23.16 9.67
C LEU A 469 20.32 22.43 9.89
N ALA A 470 21.25 22.50 8.90
CA ALA A 470 22.59 21.93 9.06
C ALA A 470 23.38 22.60 10.19
N ARG A 471 23.28 23.93 10.30
CA ARG A 471 23.91 24.70 11.41
C ARG A 471 23.29 24.34 12.75
N GLN A 472 21.96 24.24 12.82
CA GLN A 472 21.22 23.90 14.05
C GLN A 472 21.68 22.55 14.61
N PHE A 473 21.86 21.55 13.77
CA PHE A 473 22.25 20.20 14.20
C PHE A 473 23.74 19.93 14.13
N GLY A 474 24.57 20.90 13.74
CA GLY A 474 26.02 20.75 13.69
C GLY A 474 26.47 19.66 12.71
N VAL A 475 25.91 19.64 11.51
CA VAL A 475 26.25 18.75 10.41
C VAL A 475 26.70 19.55 9.19
N GLN A 476 27.45 18.92 8.25
CA GLN A 476 27.88 19.60 7.03
C GLN A 476 26.73 19.76 6.03
N GLY A 477 25.80 18.81 6.01
CA GLY A 477 24.65 18.76 5.13
C GLY A 477 23.83 17.51 5.37
N TYR A 478 22.78 17.30 4.60
CA TYR A 478 21.85 16.16 4.67
C TYR A 478 21.10 15.99 3.36
N TYR A 479 20.63 14.78 3.07
CA TYR A 479 19.69 14.54 1.98
C TYR A 479 18.30 15.08 2.32
N VAL A 480 17.71 15.82 1.40
CA VAL A 480 16.35 16.36 1.51
C VAL A 480 15.32 15.34 1.00
N ARG A 481 14.02 15.57 1.26
CA ARG A 481 12.93 14.69 0.78
C ARG A 481 12.88 14.62 -0.75
N ILE A 482 12.79 15.78 -1.39
CA ILE A 482 12.70 15.93 -2.84
C ILE A 482 13.10 17.35 -3.22
N THR A 483 13.66 17.53 -4.40
CA THR A 483 13.92 18.84 -4.99
C THR A 483 13.15 18.97 -6.30
N PRO A 484 12.56 20.15 -6.60
CA PRO A 484 11.83 20.33 -7.84
C PRO A 484 12.74 20.16 -9.05
N PRO A 485 12.22 19.72 -10.19
CA PRO A 485 12.95 19.81 -11.43
C PRO A 485 13.21 21.29 -11.77
N ASP A 486 14.18 21.57 -12.62
CA ASP A 486 14.46 22.93 -13.08
C ASP A 486 13.21 23.54 -13.75
N ALA A 487 12.47 24.35 -12.98
CA ALA A 487 11.18 24.90 -13.39
C ALA A 487 11.28 25.88 -14.56
N ASP A 488 12.42 26.57 -14.70
CA ASP A 488 12.63 27.57 -15.75
C ASP A 488 13.15 26.97 -17.05
N GLY A 489 13.46 25.66 -17.02
CA GLY A 489 13.95 24.93 -18.18
C GLY A 489 15.31 25.37 -18.72
N ASP A 490 16.02 26.25 -17.98
CA ASP A 490 17.30 26.81 -18.38
C ASP A 490 18.51 26.23 -17.64
N GLY A 491 18.30 25.38 -16.60
CA GLY A 491 19.38 24.83 -15.79
C GLY A 491 20.15 25.86 -14.97
N ALA A 492 19.54 27.03 -14.72
CA ALA A 492 20.22 28.17 -14.10
C ALA A 492 20.29 28.06 -12.57
N ALA A 493 19.22 27.56 -11.96
CA ALA A 493 19.11 27.41 -10.53
C ALA A 493 19.48 25.98 -10.11
N SER A 494 20.06 25.84 -8.92
CA SER A 494 20.19 24.53 -8.28
C SER A 494 18.80 23.99 -7.92
N PRO A 495 18.46 22.72 -8.15
CA PRO A 495 17.22 22.12 -7.65
C PRO A 495 17.02 22.36 -6.15
N LEU A 496 18.11 22.46 -5.37
CA LEU A 496 18.11 22.75 -3.94
C LEU A 496 17.62 24.16 -3.57
N ASP A 497 17.65 25.11 -4.50
CA ASP A 497 17.14 26.48 -4.28
C ASP A 497 15.63 26.59 -4.49
N GLY A 498 14.97 25.51 -4.89
CA GLY A 498 13.55 25.47 -5.20
C GLY A 498 12.63 25.34 -3.99
N TYR A 499 11.33 25.45 -4.25
CA TYR A 499 10.27 25.25 -3.28
C TYR A 499 9.45 24.02 -3.63
N VAL A 500 9.01 23.30 -2.63
CA VAL A 500 8.13 22.14 -2.77
C VAL A 500 6.77 22.42 -2.12
N PRO A 501 5.66 22.03 -2.73
CA PRO A 501 4.36 22.10 -2.07
C PRO A 501 4.32 21.10 -0.91
N ILE A 502 3.53 21.41 0.10
CA ILE A 502 3.17 20.49 1.19
C ILE A 502 1.68 20.23 1.05
N LYS A 503 1.33 19.06 0.54
CA LYS A 503 -0.08 18.66 0.38
C LYS A 503 -0.76 18.47 1.73
N ASN A 504 -2.08 18.44 1.71
CA ASN A 504 -2.93 18.21 2.88
C ASN A 504 -2.74 19.24 4.01
N ARG A 505 -2.38 20.47 3.64
CA ARG A 505 -2.30 21.62 4.55
C ARG A 505 -3.14 22.80 4.08
N ALA A 506 -3.53 23.63 5.05
CA ALA A 506 -4.28 24.85 4.75
C ALA A 506 -3.51 25.80 3.82
N PRO A 507 -4.19 26.55 2.94
CA PRO A 507 -3.56 27.57 2.11
C PRO A 507 -2.73 28.55 2.95
N GLY A 508 -1.50 28.88 2.49
CA GLY A 508 -0.55 29.73 3.22
C GLY A 508 0.50 28.99 4.04
N SER A 509 0.29 27.68 4.35
CA SER A 509 1.29 26.78 4.95
C SER A 509 1.59 25.57 4.07
N SER A 510 1.22 25.63 2.80
CA SER A 510 1.26 24.53 1.84
C SER A 510 2.49 24.56 0.91
N SER A 511 3.57 25.23 1.29
CA SER A 511 4.83 25.28 0.55
C SER A 511 6.01 25.52 1.49
N ALA A 512 7.14 24.90 1.21
CA ALA A 512 8.39 25.06 1.95
C ALA A 512 9.59 25.09 1.00
N ALA A 513 10.72 25.68 1.43
CA ALA A 513 11.97 25.53 0.69
C ALA A 513 12.40 24.06 0.69
N ALA A 514 12.80 23.53 -0.46
CA ALA A 514 13.17 22.11 -0.60
C ALA A 514 14.24 21.69 0.43
N VAL A 515 15.18 22.59 0.74
CA VAL A 515 16.25 22.36 1.75
C VAL A 515 15.73 22.26 3.19
N GLU A 516 14.50 22.63 3.47
CA GLU A 516 13.92 22.57 4.82
C GLU A 516 13.11 21.29 5.05
N VAL A 517 12.83 20.54 3.99
CA VAL A 517 11.98 19.34 4.08
C VAL A 517 12.83 18.07 4.04
N VAL A 518 12.84 17.35 5.15
CA VAL A 518 13.58 16.09 5.31
C VAL A 518 12.63 14.91 5.43
N SER A 519 13.10 13.72 5.01
CA SER A 519 12.34 12.46 5.04
C SER A 519 13.28 11.28 5.29
N PRO A 520 12.80 10.18 5.87
CA PRO A 520 13.53 8.91 5.91
C PRO A 520 13.85 8.30 4.54
N ASP A 521 13.33 8.84 3.45
CA ASP A 521 13.48 8.35 2.08
C ASP A 521 14.94 8.13 1.65
N ALA A 522 15.86 8.93 2.18
CA ALA A 522 17.30 8.75 1.94
C ALA A 522 17.85 7.40 2.44
N LEU A 523 17.17 6.69 3.35
CA LEU A 523 17.57 5.35 3.80
C LEU A 523 17.60 4.34 2.64
N ALA A 524 16.84 4.57 1.58
CA ALA A 524 16.85 3.76 0.37
C ALA A 524 18.25 3.72 -0.29
N LEU A 525 19.04 4.78 -0.18
CA LEU A 525 20.41 4.80 -0.69
C LEU A 525 21.29 3.72 -0.06
N VAL A 526 21.07 3.41 1.23
CA VAL A 526 21.76 2.32 1.93
C VAL A 526 21.11 0.98 1.64
N ARG A 527 19.77 0.91 1.69
CA ARG A 527 19.03 -0.32 1.47
C ARG A 527 19.32 -0.92 0.10
N PHE A 528 19.35 -0.09 -0.94
CA PHE A 528 19.67 -0.52 -2.30
C PHE A 528 21.16 -0.54 -2.65
N GLY A 529 22.06 -0.27 -1.69
CA GLY A 529 23.50 -0.45 -1.87
C GLY A 529 24.20 0.62 -2.72
N LEU A 530 23.66 1.85 -2.77
CA LEU A 530 24.28 2.99 -3.47
C LEU A 530 25.23 3.75 -2.57
N ARG A 531 24.95 3.81 -1.27
CA ARG A 531 25.81 4.44 -0.24
C ARG A 531 26.06 3.45 0.89
N ALA A 532 27.25 3.52 1.47
CA ALA A 532 27.57 2.76 2.67
C ALA A 532 26.82 3.35 3.88
N HIS A 533 26.48 2.51 4.86
CA HIS A 533 25.82 2.94 6.10
C HIS A 533 26.63 3.95 6.91
N ASP A 534 27.95 3.94 6.77
CA ASP A 534 28.91 4.81 7.44
C ASP A 534 29.39 5.98 6.57
N ASP A 535 28.83 6.18 5.39
CA ASP A 535 29.07 7.38 4.58
C ASP A 535 28.78 8.62 5.42
N PRO A 536 29.70 9.60 5.53
CA PRO A 536 29.49 10.79 6.35
C PRO A 536 28.21 11.56 6.03
N ARG A 537 27.77 11.54 4.76
CA ARG A 537 26.52 12.19 4.33
C ARG A 537 25.30 11.45 4.86
N MET A 538 25.35 10.12 4.89
CA MET A 538 24.30 9.31 5.49
C MET A 538 24.25 9.50 7.01
N LEU A 539 25.38 9.50 7.70
CA LEU A 539 25.43 9.73 9.14
C LEU A 539 24.87 11.11 9.52
N ASN A 540 25.22 12.14 8.77
CA ASN A 540 24.67 13.48 8.94
C ASN A 540 23.15 13.51 8.71
N THR A 541 22.68 12.84 7.66
CA THR A 541 21.25 12.75 7.34
C THR A 541 20.47 12.03 8.42
N ILE A 542 20.99 10.89 8.92
CA ILE A 542 20.38 10.16 10.03
C ILE A 542 20.24 11.05 11.28
N LYS A 543 21.28 11.83 11.59
CA LYS A 543 21.21 12.76 12.72
C LYS A 543 20.08 13.78 12.56
N VAL A 544 19.95 14.36 11.37
CA VAL A 544 18.86 15.33 11.09
C VAL A 544 17.49 14.67 11.14
N ILE A 545 17.32 13.51 10.49
CA ILE A 545 16.07 12.73 10.52
C ILE A 545 15.66 12.40 11.96
N ASP A 546 16.61 11.95 12.78
CA ASP A 546 16.32 11.57 14.17
C ASP A 546 15.99 12.76 15.06
N GLU A 547 16.50 13.96 14.79
CA GLU A 547 16.18 15.16 15.55
C GLU A 547 14.87 15.83 15.10
N VAL A 548 14.51 15.70 13.81
CA VAL A 548 13.35 16.38 13.22
C VAL A 548 12.10 15.49 13.18
N LEU A 549 12.26 14.21 12.85
CA LEU A 549 11.14 13.33 12.50
C LEU A 549 10.88 12.22 13.51
N ARG A 550 11.80 11.95 14.42
CA ARG A 550 11.65 10.88 15.40
C ARG A 550 10.79 11.33 16.57
N VAL A 551 9.71 10.61 16.83
CA VAL A 551 8.89 10.74 18.02
C VAL A 551 9.14 9.57 18.99
N LYS A 552 9.15 9.84 20.30
CA LYS A 552 9.25 8.83 21.34
C LYS A 552 7.85 8.46 21.82
N LEU A 553 7.43 7.26 21.51
CA LEU A 553 6.16 6.68 21.96
C LEU A 553 6.40 5.67 23.10
N PRO A 554 5.37 5.30 23.86
CA PRO A 554 5.48 4.25 24.89
C PRO A 554 6.01 2.91 24.35
N LEU A 555 5.75 2.64 23.06
CA LEU A 555 6.19 1.45 22.35
C LEU A 555 7.65 1.51 21.85
N GLY A 556 8.25 2.70 21.83
CA GLY A 556 9.58 2.98 21.30
C GLY A 556 9.59 4.12 20.28
N PRO A 557 10.72 4.34 19.58
CA PRO A 557 10.82 5.42 18.59
C PRO A 557 10.07 5.07 17.30
N ALA A 558 9.40 6.09 16.73
CA ALA A 558 8.74 6.02 15.43
C ALA A 558 9.07 7.27 14.61
N TRP A 559 8.81 7.28 13.30
CA TRP A 559 9.16 8.36 12.40
C TRP A 559 7.97 8.83 11.57
N TYR A 560 7.90 10.15 11.35
CA TYR A 560 7.00 10.78 10.38
C TYR A 560 7.52 10.61 8.96
N ARG A 561 6.63 10.72 7.95
CA ARG A 561 7.01 10.70 6.53
C ARG A 561 7.97 11.85 6.18
N TYR A 562 7.64 13.06 6.61
CA TYR A 562 8.46 14.26 6.50
C TYR A 562 7.95 15.34 7.45
N ASN A 563 8.76 16.37 7.70
CA ASN A 563 8.36 17.47 8.56
C ASN A 563 7.34 18.36 7.86
N GLY A 564 6.26 18.64 8.57
CA GLY A 564 5.16 19.45 8.07
C GLY A 564 4.09 18.67 7.31
N ASP A 565 4.17 17.36 7.28
CA ASP A 565 3.16 16.47 6.69
C ASP A 565 1.75 16.78 7.23
N GLY A 566 0.76 16.83 6.34
CA GLY A 566 -0.64 17.08 6.68
C GLY A 566 -1.54 15.85 6.60
N TYR A 567 -1.01 14.66 6.26
CA TYR A 567 -1.81 13.46 6.06
C TYR A 567 -1.99 12.66 7.35
N GLY A 568 -3.09 12.90 8.05
CA GLY A 568 -3.47 12.24 9.30
C GLY A 568 -4.57 13.01 10.02
N GLU A 569 -5.03 12.51 11.17
CA GLU A 569 -6.06 13.15 11.99
C GLU A 569 -5.64 14.56 12.42
N HIS A 570 -6.63 15.42 12.60
CA HIS A 570 -6.44 16.73 13.23
C HIS A 570 -5.92 16.60 14.67
N GLU A 571 -5.45 17.70 15.25
CA GLU A 571 -4.92 17.71 16.61
C GLU A 571 -5.96 17.29 17.68
N ASP A 572 -7.24 17.58 17.43
CA ASP A 572 -8.36 17.19 18.30
C ASP A 572 -8.85 15.75 18.07
N GLY A 573 -8.15 14.97 17.22
CA GLY A 573 -8.47 13.61 16.85
C GLY A 573 -9.67 13.49 15.89
N SER A 574 -10.15 14.59 15.32
CA SER A 574 -11.14 14.49 14.24
C SER A 574 -10.52 13.84 12.99
N PRO A 575 -11.32 13.05 12.24
CA PRO A 575 -10.84 12.36 11.07
C PRO A 575 -10.22 13.29 10.04
N PHE A 576 -9.26 12.77 9.27
CA PHE A 576 -8.71 13.45 8.10
C PHE A 576 -9.81 13.73 7.07
N ASP A 577 -9.90 14.96 6.61
CA ASP A 577 -10.91 15.46 5.66
C ASP A 577 -10.31 16.11 4.40
N GLY A 578 -9.00 15.89 4.15
CA GLY A 578 -8.22 16.52 3.09
C GLY A 578 -7.15 17.45 3.65
N SER A 579 -7.20 17.73 4.95
CA SER A 579 -6.15 18.42 5.72
C SER A 579 -6.01 17.77 7.10
N GLY A 580 -4.86 17.97 7.76
CA GLY A 580 -4.62 17.40 9.09
C GLY A 580 -3.18 17.51 9.54
N VAL A 581 -2.76 16.54 10.36
CA VAL A 581 -1.40 16.43 10.91
C VAL A 581 -0.88 15.02 10.65
N GLY A 582 0.24 14.92 9.94
CA GLY A 582 0.87 13.62 9.66
C GLY A 582 1.25 12.90 10.96
N ARG A 583 0.99 11.59 11.02
CA ARG A 583 1.31 10.75 12.17
C ARG A 583 2.46 9.80 11.82
N PRO A 584 3.17 9.24 12.83
CA PRO A 584 4.29 8.32 12.56
C PRO A 584 3.82 6.98 12.00
N TRP A 585 4.64 6.41 11.11
CA TRP A 585 4.35 5.19 10.37
C TRP A 585 5.18 4.00 10.89
N PRO A 586 4.57 2.88 11.30
CA PRO A 586 5.29 1.65 11.62
C PRO A 586 6.15 1.12 10.48
N LEU A 587 5.75 1.32 9.22
CA LEU A 587 6.53 1.02 8.03
C LEU A 587 7.93 1.67 8.08
N LEU A 588 8.01 2.96 8.39
CA LEU A 588 9.26 3.71 8.46
C LEU A 588 10.16 3.23 9.61
N THR A 589 9.56 2.71 10.67
CA THR A 589 10.30 2.03 11.76
C THR A 589 10.98 0.76 11.23
N GLY A 590 10.31 -0.01 10.35
CA GLY A 590 10.88 -1.17 9.66
C GLY A 590 12.04 -0.80 8.72
N GLU A 591 11.86 0.23 7.90
CA GLU A 591 12.92 0.75 7.02
C GLU A 591 14.13 1.24 7.83
N ARG A 592 13.90 1.92 8.95
CA ARG A 592 14.98 2.31 9.86
C ARG A 592 15.67 1.10 10.47
N ALA A 593 14.95 0.03 10.79
CA ALA A 593 15.54 -1.21 11.31
C ALA A 593 16.47 -1.88 10.28
N HIS A 594 16.13 -1.86 9.00
CA HIS A 594 16.99 -2.33 7.93
C HIS A 594 18.30 -1.51 7.85
N TYR A 595 18.23 -0.18 8.05
CA TYR A 595 19.44 0.63 8.16
C TYR A 595 20.30 0.23 9.37
N GLU A 596 19.70 -0.03 10.53
CA GLU A 596 20.43 -0.52 11.71
C GLU A 596 21.11 -1.87 11.43
N LEU A 597 20.41 -2.76 10.72
CA LEU A 597 20.99 -4.04 10.31
C LEU A 597 22.15 -3.88 9.32
N ALA A 598 22.02 -3.00 8.33
CA ALA A 598 23.10 -2.67 7.38
C ALA A 598 24.35 -2.16 8.11
N ALA A 599 24.16 -1.45 9.22
CA ALA A 599 25.22 -0.95 10.07
C ALA A 599 25.75 -1.98 11.09
N GLY A 600 25.32 -3.24 11.01
CA GLY A 600 25.74 -4.31 11.93
C GLY A 600 25.15 -4.20 13.34
N ARG A 601 24.20 -3.30 13.57
CA ARG A 601 23.58 -3.07 14.89
C ARG A 601 22.33 -3.93 15.07
N HIS A 602 22.51 -5.25 15.09
CA HIS A 602 21.43 -6.25 15.16
C HIS A 602 20.46 -6.02 16.34
N ALA A 603 20.98 -5.72 17.54
CA ALA A 603 20.15 -5.48 18.73
C ALA A 603 19.23 -4.25 18.54
N SER A 604 19.71 -3.20 17.87
CA SER A 604 18.89 -2.02 17.54
C SER A 604 17.81 -2.36 16.52
N ALA A 605 18.12 -3.16 15.50
CA ALA A 605 17.16 -3.61 14.51
C ALA A 605 16.05 -4.51 15.15
N GLU A 606 16.42 -5.41 16.06
CA GLU A 606 15.45 -6.23 16.82
C GLU A 606 14.58 -5.38 17.77
N ALA A 607 15.14 -4.34 18.38
CA ALA A 607 14.35 -3.41 19.19
C ALA A 607 13.32 -2.65 18.35
N LEU A 608 13.67 -2.20 17.15
CA LEU A 608 12.75 -1.55 16.22
C LEU A 608 11.69 -2.52 15.68
N LEU A 609 12.03 -3.78 15.44
CA LEU A 609 11.06 -4.82 15.12
C LEU A 609 10.00 -4.95 16.24
N SER A 610 10.42 -4.91 17.52
CA SER A 610 9.49 -4.93 18.65
C SER A 610 8.61 -3.68 18.72
N VAL A 611 9.07 -2.54 18.23
CA VAL A 611 8.22 -1.34 18.10
C VAL A 611 7.08 -1.58 17.12
N MET A 612 7.36 -2.20 15.97
CA MET A 612 6.30 -2.59 15.01
C MET A 612 5.30 -3.57 15.66
N GLU A 613 5.78 -4.57 16.39
CA GLU A 613 4.93 -5.53 17.12
C GLU A 613 4.02 -4.83 18.15
N ASN A 614 4.54 -3.84 18.85
CA ASN A 614 3.81 -3.12 19.89
C ASN A 614 2.83 -2.07 19.36
N SER A 615 2.94 -1.66 18.09
CA SER A 615 1.99 -0.74 17.45
C SER A 615 0.61 -1.38 17.21
N THR A 616 0.51 -2.70 17.32
CA THR A 616 -0.71 -3.46 17.01
C THR A 616 -1.71 -3.50 18.17
N GLY A 617 -2.99 -3.71 17.85
CA GLY A 617 -4.07 -4.02 18.78
C GLY A 617 -4.18 -5.52 19.07
N ALA A 618 -5.34 -5.94 19.61
CA ALA A 618 -5.63 -7.34 19.96
C ALA A 618 -5.60 -8.27 18.73
N THR A 619 -6.04 -7.80 17.57
CA THR A 619 -6.03 -8.54 16.30
C THR A 619 -4.66 -8.64 15.64
N ARG A 620 -3.65 -7.98 16.21
CA ARG A 620 -2.25 -7.98 15.74
C ARG A 620 -2.05 -7.47 14.32
N LEU A 621 -2.89 -6.52 13.88
CA LEU A 621 -2.76 -5.85 12.58
C LEU A 621 -1.87 -4.62 12.73
N ILE A 622 -0.89 -4.46 11.81
CA ILE A 622 0.00 -3.30 11.77
C ILE A 622 -0.74 -2.18 11.02
N PRO A 623 -0.95 -1.02 11.68
CA PRO A 623 -1.60 0.11 11.04
C PRO A 623 -0.65 0.87 10.10
N GLU A 624 -1.23 1.69 9.25
CA GLU A 624 -0.50 2.70 8.48
C GLU A 624 0.14 3.73 9.39
N GLN A 625 -0.65 4.31 10.29
CA GLN A 625 -0.22 5.35 11.21
C GLN A 625 -0.59 5.01 12.65
N VAL A 626 0.19 5.53 13.60
CA VAL A 626 -0.09 5.41 15.03
C VAL A 626 -0.36 6.79 15.63
N TRP A 627 -1.30 6.86 16.57
CA TRP A 627 -1.60 8.08 17.31
C TRP A 627 -0.44 8.45 18.22
N ASP A 628 0.04 9.68 18.14
CA ASP A 628 1.24 10.18 18.85
C ASP A 628 0.97 11.33 19.83
N ALA A 629 -0.30 11.69 19.99
CA ALA A 629 -0.74 12.72 20.92
C ALA A 629 -1.40 12.10 22.17
N LYS A 630 -1.97 12.94 23.04
CA LYS A 630 -2.70 12.49 24.23
C LYS A 630 -3.88 11.61 23.85
N ASP A 631 -4.19 10.66 24.71
CA ASP A 631 -5.35 9.78 24.55
C ASP A 631 -6.65 10.57 24.43
N ILE A 632 -7.49 10.17 23.48
CA ILE A 632 -8.85 10.66 23.26
C ILE A 632 -9.80 9.46 23.25
N PRO A 633 -10.18 8.94 24.42
CA PRO A 633 -10.94 7.69 24.53
C PRO A 633 -12.28 7.72 23.78
N GLU A 634 -12.95 8.87 23.72
CA GLU A 634 -14.21 9.09 22.99
C GLU A 634 -14.06 8.96 21.46
N ARG A 635 -12.83 8.98 20.95
CA ARG A 635 -12.47 8.73 19.55
C ARG A 635 -11.68 7.45 19.35
N GLU A 636 -11.52 6.66 20.42
CA GLU A 636 -10.70 5.42 20.43
C GLU A 636 -9.23 5.64 20.04
N LEU A 637 -8.71 6.85 20.21
CA LEU A 637 -7.33 7.21 19.93
C LEU A 637 -6.48 7.09 21.21
N PHE A 638 -5.47 6.22 21.17
CA PHE A 638 -4.57 5.96 22.29
C PHE A 638 -3.11 6.06 21.84
N THR A 639 -2.28 6.75 22.62
CA THR A 639 -0.88 6.99 22.30
C THR A 639 -0.12 5.69 21.97
N GLY A 640 0.46 5.60 20.79
CA GLY A 640 1.19 4.43 20.29
C GLY A 640 0.31 3.30 19.74
N LYS A 641 -1.01 3.52 19.57
CA LYS A 641 -1.93 2.58 18.94
C LYS A 641 -2.37 3.10 17.57
N ALA A 642 -3.03 2.24 16.81
CA ALA A 642 -3.56 2.60 15.51
C ALA A 642 -4.36 3.90 15.59
N SER A 643 -4.15 4.78 14.65
CA SER A 643 -5.00 5.93 14.37
C SER A 643 -6.23 5.51 13.55
N GLY A 644 -7.03 6.45 13.05
CA GLY A 644 -8.12 6.17 12.13
C GLY A 644 -7.67 5.86 10.69
N SER A 645 -6.36 5.84 10.41
CA SER A 645 -5.77 5.49 9.13
C SER A 645 -5.96 4.02 8.77
N ALA A 646 -5.44 3.56 7.63
CA ALA A 646 -5.58 2.16 7.20
C ALA A 646 -5.04 1.17 8.24
N CYS A 647 -5.84 0.18 8.61
CA CYS A 647 -5.45 -0.91 9.49
C CYS A 647 -6.16 -2.22 9.07
N PRO A 648 -5.41 -3.21 8.51
CA PRO A 648 -3.96 -3.24 8.31
C PRO A 648 -3.48 -2.42 7.13
N LEU A 649 -2.22 -1.98 7.13
CA LEU A 649 -1.51 -1.63 5.90
C LEU A 649 -0.71 -2.84 5.43
N VAL A 650 -1.01 -3.37 4.24
CA VAL A 650 -0.40 -4.61 3.74
C VAL A 650 1.11 -4.45 3.56
N TRP A 651 1.56 -3.30 3.03
CA TRP A 651 2.98 -2.96 2.89
C TRP A 651 3.73 -2.99 4.24
N ALA A 652 3.14 -2.50 5.32
CA ALA A 652 3.77 -2.54 6.64
C ALA A 652 3.95 -3.98 7.16
N HIS A 653 3.00 -4.87 6.89
CA HIS A 653 3.13 -6.31 7.19
C HIS A 653 4.21 -6.98 6.33
N SER A 654 4.32 -6.60 5.07
CA SER A 654 5.39 -7.06 4.18
C SER A 654 6.77 -6.63 4.68
N GLU A 655 6.92 -5.37 5.06
CA GLU A 655 8.17 -4.84 5.63
C GLU A 655 8.58 -5.59 6.90
N TYR A 656 7.61 -5.90 7.78
CA TYR A 656 7.84 -6.73 8.96
C TYR A 656 8.39 -8.12 8.59
N ILE A 657 7.81 -8.80 7.60
CA ILE A 657 8.27 -10.13 7.16
C ILE A 657 9.67 -10.05 6.57
N LYS A 658 9.95 -9.05 5.71
CA LYS A 658 11.26 -8.83 5.11
C LYS A 658 12.32 -8.53 6.17
N LEU A 659 11.99 -7.74 7.19
CA LEU A 659 12.87 -7.47 8.31
C LEU A 659 13.15 -8.73 9.14
N ARG A 660 12.14 -9.55 9.43
CA ARG A 660 12.31 -10.85 10.09
C ARG A 660 13.28 -11.74 9.30
N ARG A 661 13.10 -11.82 7.99
CA ARG A 661 13.99 -12.58 7.11
C ARG A 661 15.41 -12.00 7.13
N SER A 662 15.56 -10.70 7.03
CA SER A 662 16.85 -10.01 7.03
C SER A 662 17.63 -10.24 8.34
N LEU A 663 16.92 -10.23 9.48
CA LEU A 663 17.52 -10.53 10.80
C LEU A 663 17.98 -11.99 10.92
N VAL A 664 17.23 -12.94 10.37
CA VAL A 664 17.62 -14.35 10.35
C VAL A 664 18.83 -14.57 9.44
N ASP A 665 18.84 -13.97 8.27
CA ASP A 665 19.92 -14.09 7.29
C ASP A 665 21.16 -13.25 7.64
N GLY A 666 21.05 -12.30 8.58
CA GLY A 666 22.10 -11.36 8.97
C GLY A 666 22.47 -10.34 7.88
N LYS A 667 21.61 -10.14 6.89
CA LYS A 667 21.80 -9.21 5.75
C LYS A 667 20.44 -8.71 5.25
N ILE A 668 20.45 -7.58 4.55
CA ILE A 668 19.23 -7.05 3.91
C ILE A 668 18.77 -8.01 2.81
N PHE A 669 17.56 -8.53 2.95
CA PHE A 669 17.00 -9.58 2.08
C PHE A 669 16.81 -9.13 0.63
N ASP A 670 16.25 -7.95 0.42
CA ASP A 670 15.89 -7.42 -0.90
C ASP A 670 16.96 -6.52 -1.53
N GLN A 671 18.15 -6.41 -0.93
CA GLN A 671 19.25 -5.59 -1.47
C GLN A 671 19.75 -6.13 -2.82
N PRO A 672 19.78 -5.30 -3.90
CA PRO A 672 20.33 -5.71 -5.18
C PRO A 672 21.85 -5.91 -5.11
N PRO A 673 22.40 -7.07 -5.47
CA PRO A 673 23.85 -7.29 -5.44
C PRO A 673 24.61 -6.45 -6.48
N GLN A 674 23.95 -6.06 -7.58
CA GLN A 674 24.55 -5.30 -8.67
C GLN A 674 25.04 -3.92 -8.23
N THR A 675 24.24 -3.22 -7.41
CA THR A 675 24.59 -1.91 -6.86
C THR A 675 25.71 -2.02 -5.83
N VAL A 676 25.60 -2.99 -4.93
CA VAL A 676 26.63 -3.26 -3.91
C VAL A 676 27.99 -3.55 -4.56
N GLU A 677 28.01 -4.44 -5.55
CA GLU A 677 29.26 -4.77 -6.27
C GLU A 677 29.82 -3.54 -6.99
N ARG A 678 28.95 -2.78 -7.70
CA ARG A 678 29.40 -1.67 -8.53
C ARG A 678 29.87 -0.45 -7.71
N TYR A 679 29.06 -0.02 -6.73
CA TYR A 679 29.27 1.25 -6.04
C TYR A 679 29.97 1.12 -4.69
N LEU A 680 29.73 0.05 -3.92
CA LEU A 680 30.35 -0.11 -2.62
C LEU A 680 31.67 -0.88 -2.70
N GLN A 681 31.77 -1.90 -3.55
CA GLN A 681 32.96 -2.74 -3.67
C GLN A 681 33.93 -2.21 -4.73
N LYS A 682 33.50 -2.09 -6.00
CA LYS A 682 34.33 -1.65 -7.11
C LYS A 682 34.50 -0.14 -7.20
N LYS A 683 33.58 0.64 -6.63
CA LYS A 683 33.57 2.11 -6.62
C LYS A 683 33.73 2.70 -8.02
N VAL A 684 32.94 2.18 -8.97
CA VAL A 684 32.99 2.58 -10.38
C VAL A 684 32.57 4.04 -10.52
N PRO A 685 33.42 4.92 -11.06
CA PRO A 685 33.07 6.33 -11.27
C PRO A 685 32.28 6.51 -12.57
N ALA A 686 31.44 7.54 -12.63
CA ALA A 686 30.83 7.93 -13.89
C ALA A 686 31.85 8.48 -14.88
N GLN A 687 31.82 8.00 -16.12
CA GLN A 687 32.65 8.48 -17.22
C GLN A 687 31.97 9.61 -17.99
N TYR A 688 30.63 9.66 -17.92
CA TYR A 688 29.80 10.59 -18.64
C TYR A 688 29.15 11.57 -17.69
N PHE A 689 28.76 12.72 -18.25
CA PHE A 689 27.80 13.65 -17.66
C PHE A 689 26.67 13.84 -18.65
N ASN A 690 25.43 13.62 -18.23
CA ASN A 690 24.28 13.64 -19.11
C ASN A 690 23.64 15.02 -19.14
N TRP A 691 23.32 15.51 -20.35
CA TRP A 691 22.48 16.65 -20.59
C TRP A 691 21.25 16.20 -21.40
N ARG A 692 20.09 16.68 -21.03
CA ARG A 692 18.83 16.39 -21.72
C ARG A 692 17.81 17.49 -21.46
N PHE A 693 16.74 17.55 -22.26
CA PHE A 693 15.76 18.62 -22.18
C PHE A 693 14.97 18.69 -20.87
N ASN A 694 14.78 17.57 -20.17
CA ASN A 694 14.14 17.54 -18.84
C ASN A 694 15.15 17.55 -17.66
N ASN A 695 16.46 17.64 -17.96
CA ASN A 695 17.52 17.73 -16.98
C ASN A 695 18.70 18.51 -17.61
N LYS A 696 18.48 19.80 -17.87
CA LYS A 696 19.49 20.70 -18.39
C LYS A 696 20.46 21.07 -17.28
N ALA A 697 21.73 20.99 -17.55
CA ALA A 697 22.78 21.45 -16.64
C ALA A 697 23.59 22.53 -17.33
N ARG A 698 23.95 23.59 -16.61
CA ARG A 698 24.83 24.68 -17.08
C ARG A 698 26.30 24.44 -16.76
N SER A 699 26.58 23.47 -15.92
CA SER A 699 27.94 23.11 -15.57
C SER A 699 28.11 21.61 -15.36
N MET A 700 29.34 21.12 -15.57
CA MET A 700 29.72 19.74 -15.39
C MET A 700 31.13 19.62 -14.79
N PRO A 701 31.42 18.55 -14.02
CA PRO A 701 32.76 18.31 -13.51
C PRO A 701 33.79 18.08 -14.65
N CYS A 702 35.07 18.51 -14.42
CA CYS A 702 36.16 18.15 -15.28
C CYS A 702 36.35 16.62 -15.44
N GLY A 703 36.96 16.20 -16.55
CA GLY A 703 37.35 14.81 -16.79
C GLY A 703 36.26 13.88 -17.27
N LYS A 704 35.08 14.39 -17.57
CA LYS A 704 33.93 13.60 -18.08
C LYS A 704 33.61 13.95 -19.53
N LYS A 705 33.02 13.00 -20.25
CA LYS A 705 32.40 13.22 -21.55
C LYS A 705 30.99 13.77 -21.38
N LEU A 706 30.65 14.81 -22.14
CA LEU A 706 29.29 15.31 -22.17
C LEU A 706 28.45 14.44 -23.13
N ARG A 707 27.46 13.74 -22.58
CA ARG A 707 26.48 12.97 -23.35
C ARG A 707 25.19 13.74 -23.47
N LEU A 708 24.79 14.05 -24.70
CA LEU A 708 23.50 14.65 -25.02
C LEU A 708 22.50 13.54 -25.31
N LEU A 709 21.38 13.50 -24.55
CA LEU A 709 20.31 12.51 -24.69
C LEU A 709 19.10 13.14 -25.36
N LEU A 710 18.67 12.58 -26.49
CA LEU A 710 17.66 13.15 -27.37
C LEU A 710 16.55 12.12 -27.66
N MET A 711 15.33 12.61 -27.87
CA MET A 711 14.18 11.76 -28.23
C MET A 711 14.08 11.54 -29.74
N GLU A 712 14.76 12.36 -30.55
CA GLU A 712 14.73 12.32 -32.00
C GLU A 712 16.15 12.36 -32.60
N PRO A 713 16.38 11.79 -33.79
CA PRO A 713 17.66 11.87 -34.45
C PRO A 713 18.05 13.33 -34.79
N ALA A 714 19.26 13.69 -34.44
CA ALA A 714 19.79 15.05 -34.69
C ALA A 714 21.25 15.04 -35.15
N LEU A 715 21.65 16.08 -35.79
CA LEU A 715 23.04 16.50 -35.94
C LEU A 715 23.32 17.55 -34.86
N VAL A 716 24.31 17.32 -34.02
CA VAL A 716 24.75 18.27 -32.98
C VAL A 716 25.86 19.13 -33.56
N HIS A 717 25.62 20.42 -33.63
CA HIS A 717 26.59 21.43 -34.01
C HIS A 717 27.16 22.05 -32.75
N TRP A 718 28.48 21.97 -32.50
CA TRP A 718 29.07 22.33 -31.22
C TRP A 718 30.44 22.95 -31.33
N SER A 719 30.85 23.70 -30.30
CA SER A 719 32.10 24.42 -30.20
C SER A 719 32.59 24.48 -28.74
N VAL A 720 33.93 24.60 -28.56
CA VAL A 720 34.58 24.79 -27.25
C VAL A 720 35.30 26.15 -27.14
N ASP A 721 35.22 26.97 -28.14
CA ASP A 721 35.91 28.26 -28.28
C ASP A 721 34.96 29.39 -28.74
N ASP A 722 33.72 29.36 -28.27
CA ASP A 722 32.67 30.37 -28.56
C ASP A 722 32.40 30.56 -30.08
N TRP A 723 32.21 29.45 -30.77
CA TRP A 723 31.88 29.38 -32.22
C TRP A 723 33.00 29.79 -33.17
N GLN A 724 34.26 29.89 -32.70
CA GLN A 724 35.39 30.17 -33.59
C GLN A 724 35.76 28.94 -34.44
N THR A 725 35.72 27.75 -33.81
CA THR A 725 35.78 26.48 -34.54
C THR A 725 34.53 25.68 -34.24
N VAL A 726 34.03 24.98 -35.23
CA VAL A 726 32.76 24.24 -35.15
C VAL A 726 33.00 22.79 -35.52
N GLN A 727 32.31 21.89 -34.84
CA GLN A 727 32.28 20.48 -35.14
C GLN A 727 30.83 20.00 -35.23
N ASP A 728 30.62 18.97 -36.06
CA ASP A 728 29.35 18.31 -36.25
C ASP A 728 29.44 16.86 -35.79
N SER A 729 28.43 16.40 -35.03
CA SER A 729 28.35 15.04 -34.58
C SER A 729 26.94 14.50 -34.77
N ASP A 730 26.80 13.37 -35.44
CA ASP A 730 25.53 12.69 -35.65
C ASP A 730 25.11 11.95 -34.38
N SER A 731 23.81 11.92 -34.10
CA SER A 731 23.26 11.11 -33.02
C SER A 731 23.24 9.64 -33.40
N GLU A 732 23.46 8.78 -32.41
CA GLU A 732 23.45 7.32 -32.50
C GLU A 732 22.29 6.76 -31.66
N GLU A 733 21.70 5.65 -32.14
CA GLU A 733 20.64 4.93 -31.41
C GLU A 733 21.20 4.15 -30.24
N SER A 734 20.64 4.35 -29.04
CA SER A 734 21.10 3.72 -27.81
C SER A 734 20.67 2.25 -27.64
N GLY A 735 19.67 1.80 -28.41
CA GLY A 735 18.95 0.54 -28.18
C GLY A 735 17.79 0.63 -27.18
N TRP A 736 17.49 1.85 -26.66
CA TRP A 736 16.48 2.13 -25.64
C TRP A 736 15.47 3.21 -26.08
N ASN A 737 15.21 3.32 -27.37
CA ASN A 737 14.33 4.36 -27.94
C ASN A 737 14.83 5.80 -27.65
N LEU A 738 16.13 5.96 -27.48
CA LEU A 738 16.80 7.24 -27.29
C LEU A 738 17.96 7.37 -28.27
N GLN A 739 18.16 8.59 -28.72
CA GLN A 739 19.36 8.99 -29.44
C GLN A 739 20.37 9.58 -28.46
N HIS A 740 21.66 9.45 -28.73
CA HIS A 740 22.70 10.09 -27.94
C HIS A 740 23.85 10.60 -28.81
N VAL A 741 24.52 11.63 -28.32
CA VAL A 741 25.79 12.13 -28.86
C VAL A 741 26.78 12.31 -27.74
N ASP A 742 27.97 11.71 -27.88
CA ASP A 742 29.04 11.81 -26.90
C ASP A 742 30.10 12.84 -27.36
N LEU A 743 30.12 14.00 -26.71
CA LEU A 743 31.11 15.04 -27.00
C LEU A 743 32.40 14.78 -26.21
N PRO A 744 33.59 14.84 -26.86
CA PRO A 744 34.87 14.49 -26.23
C PRO A 744 35.41 15.62 -25.36
N THR A 745 34.78 15.84 -24.22
CA THR A 745 35.04 16.98 -23.31
C THR A 745 35.97 16.65 -22.15
N GLU A 746 36.44 15.41 -22.03
CA GLU A 746 37.20 14.90 -20.90
C GLU A 746 38.57 15.62 -20.71
N LYS A 747 39.08 16.32 -21.72
CA LYS A 747 40.31 17.10 -21.67
C LYS A 747 40.12 18.57 -21.34
N LEU A 748 38.87 19.01 -21.26
CA LEU A 748 38.55 20.41 -20.94
C LEU A 748 38.81 20.69 -19.46
N THR A 749 39.26 21.90 -19.18
CA THR A 749 39.62 22.33 -17.81
C THR A 749 38.60 23.33 -17.25
N SER A 750 38.60 23.50 -15.93
CA SER A 750 37.72 24.45 -15.25
C SER A 750 37.81 25.86 -15.88
N GLY A 751 36.67 26.49 -16.08
CA GLY A 751 36.52 27.80 -16.73
C GLY A 751 36.28 27.73 -18.24
N GLN A 752 36.52 26.59 -18.89
CA GLN A 752 36.11 26.38 -20.29
C GLN A 752 34.62 26.10 -20.41
N GLN A 753 34.08 26.27 -21.63
CA GLN A 753 32.67 26.12 -21.91
C GLN A 753 32.46 25.39 -23.21
N ILE A 754 31.39 24.59 -23.27
CA ILE A 754 30.91 23.94 -24.48
C ILE A 754 29.62 24.67 -24.90
N ALA A 755 29.54 25.11 -26.16
CA ALA A 755 28.31 25.58 -26.77
C ALA A 755 27.83 24.57 -27.82
N PHE A 756 26.55 24.31 -27.89
CA PHE A 756 25.95 23.38 -28.84
C PHE A 756 24.52 23.76 -29.21
N THR A 757 24.09 23.32 -30.39
CA THR A 757 22.71 23.43 -30.91
C THR A 757 22.37 22.19 -31.72
N PHE A 758 21.11 22.03 -32.11
CA PHE A 758 20.62 20.83 -32.78
C PHE A 758 20.03 21.15 -34.13
N TYR A 759 20.34 20.31 -35.12
CA TYR A 759 19.61 20.21 -36.37
C TYR A 759 18.81 18.90 -36.36
N TRP A 760 17.48 18.99 -36.24
CA TRP A 760 16.55 17.88 -36.12
C TRP A 760 16.31 17.24 -37.48
N LYS A 761 16.74 15.98 -37.67
CA LYS A 761 16.63 15.27 -38.94
C LYS A 761 15.19 14.97 -39.34
N ASN A 762 14.31 14.70 -38.37
CA ASN A 762 12.88 14.42 -38.64
C ASN A 762 12.05 15.64 -39.01
N GLY A 763 12.56 16.81 -38.91
CA GLY A 763 11.82 18.06 -39.22
C GLY A 763 12.56 18.97 -40.15
N ASP A 764 13.75 18.56 -40.61
CA ASP A 764 14.66 19.34 -41.46
C ASP A 764 14.79 20.81 -40.95
N ARG A 765 15.06 20.93 -39.62
CA ARG A 765 15.02 22.24 -38.95
C ARG A 765 16.08 22.38 -37.85
N TRP A 766 16.59 23.59 -37.71
CA TRP A 766 17.39 23.97 -36.56
C TRP A 766 16.51 24.17 -35.30
N ASP A 767 17.05 23.86 -34.11
CA ASP A 767 16.38 24.10 -32.83
C ASP A 767 16.18 25.60 -32.55
N GLY A 768 17.04 26.45 -33.12
CA GLY A 768 16.96 27.91 -33.00
C GLY A 768 17.44 28.47 -31.67
N ARG A 769 18.07 27.62 -30.84
CA ARG A 769 18.69 27.98 -29.56
C ARG A 769 20.08 27.39 -29.41
N ASP A 770 20.96 28.13 -28.75
CA ASP A 770 22.25 27.65 -28.30
C ASP A 770 22.17 27.25 -26.84
N TYR A 771 22.76 26.10 -26.52
CA TYR A 771 22.92 25.58 -25.14
C TYR A 771 24.39 25.69 -24.76
N ARG A 772 24.64 25.89 -23.47
CA ARG A 772 26.00 26.06 -22.94
C ARG A 772 26.19 25.28 -21.64
N VAL A 773 27.31 24.58 -21.54
CA VAL A 773 27.73 23.86 -20.32
C VAL A 773 29.15 24.27 -19.97
N ALA A 774 29.33 24.84 -18.79
CA ALA A 774 30.63 25.23 -18.26
C ALA A 774 31.34 24.03 -17.61
N ILE A 775 32.66 24.00 -17.64
CA ILE A 775 33.49 23.02 -16.91
C ILE A 775 33.84 23.59 -15.53
N GLU A 776 33.53 22.86 -14.45
CA GLU A 776 33.78 23.22 -13.05
C GLU A 776 35.07 22.61 -12.54
#